data_e7d34ff333f9af4bde5c16c895987984
#
_entry.id   e7d34ff333f9af4bde5c16c895987984
#
_cell.length_a   1.000
_cell.length_b   1.000
_cell.length_c   1.000
_cell.angle_alpha   90.00
_cell.angle_beta   90.00
_cell.angle_gamma   90.00
#
_symmetry.space_group_name_H-M   'P 1'
#
loop_
_entity.id
_entity.type
_entity.pdbx_description
1 polymer ?
#
loop_
_entity_poly.entity_id
_entity_poly.type
_entity_poly.pdbx_seq_one_letter_code
_entity_poly.pdbx_strand_id
1 'polypeptide(L)'
;VVFGDAARRGDTCSHYSGDVRKTDGLFKLLGLCLLAGILVAGVLFPVVGAAGVASNRASETVDSMSAELANVPPPLVTTITDSAGNQIATLYDQYRIPTASDEINEAMKWALVSTEDRRFYEHHGVDWKGTLRAALSNSAGGDTQGASTLTQQYVKNYLINVIYRDDPVGQQKAQEQSIARKLKEARIAIQLENTMSKDQLLTSYLNVVEFSRKIYGVGAAAQAYFNTTADKLSVTQAALLAGMVNNPPFYDPWSHPDRATERRNLVLDRMVDNLKLSKADAERMKTEPLGVVPGGPSKPASNCVGAGPENGFFCQYVEDYLLSHGMDRNDLYSGGYTIRTTMDQRANHEAKMSAQTQVSKTQKNVANVLSLVRPGKNRHEVVALAANRDYGTDASAGQTTYALPSGVYNTGGAGSSYKIFTSAAAIQNRVMGIYDTIEVPNFYVSNVFTGSTNPRCPIVAQGTRAYCLGNATDYEGGTRTMTLQQALQTSPNTAFVILEERTGMGPIVDMASKLGLRETMLRNLGGGEVKPESKLPGENKTQTAFFGPTDKSPGQGSFTLGVSATSNLEMANVAATILSGGVWCPPTPIAQVQDRDGKPIPISEQPCEQVMDEAAANSLAQGLSKDDLPGGTAAAAAAQVGWNRPMIGKTGTTQSNGSAAFIGGTPQLAGAAMIFRPEGGTGGLCDGGPGNVYTCGEGNMFGGKTPARTWFGAVSKILGPNDPILPLPPSDPRYERVR
;
A
#
# COMPACT_ATOMS: atom_id res chain seq x y z
N VAL A 1 -78.70 -35.06 17.59
CA VAL A 1 -80.13 -35.36 17.41
C VAL A 1 -80.28 -36.86 17.19
N VAL A 2 -80.75 -37.47 18.21
CA VAL A 2 -81.90 -38.33 18.42
C VAL A 2 -81.71 -39.81 18.05
N PHE A 3 -81.62 -40.63 19.09
CA PHE A 3 -82.43 -41.68 19.62
C PHE A 3 -83.05 -42.73 18.69
N GLY A 4 -82.97 -43.97 19.19
CA GLY A 4 -83.97 -45.05 19.03
C GLY A 4 -83.32 -46.41 19.09
N ASP A 5 -83.27 -46.98 20.07
CA ASP A 5 -83.84 -48.01 20.94
C ASP A 5 -84.46 -49.26 20.27
N ALA A 6 -84.18 -50.39 20.89
CA ALA A 6 -84.93 -51.58 21.15
C ALA A 6 -84.71 -52.82 20.24
N ALA A 7 -84.32 -53.89 20.71
CA ALA A 7 -84.71 -54.90 21.68
C ALA A 7 -84.68 -56.31 21.05
N ARG A 8 -84.09 -57.24 21.78
CA ARG A 8 -84.37 -58.67 22.05
C ARG A 8 -84.87 -59.65 20.97
N ARG A 9 -84.13 -60.71 20.85
CA ARG A 9 -84.45 -62.17 21.02
C ARG A 9 -83.27 -62.93 20.45
N GLY A 10 -82.64 -63.89 21.09
CA GLY A 10 -83.03 -65.03 21.82
C GLY A 10 -82.41 -66.26 21.17
N ASP A 11 -81.60 -66.94 21.93
CA ASP A 11 -81.25 -68.35 21.82
C ASP A 11 -80.81 -68.99 20.50
N THR A 12 -79.55 -69.47 20.41
CA THR A 12 -79.23 -70.92 20.55
C THR A 12 -77.70 -71.13 20.58
N CYS A 13 -77.23 -71.84 21.60
CA CYS A 13 -75.97 -72.51 21.69
C CYS A 13 -75.75 -73.49 20.56
N SER A 14 -74.67 -73.42 19.86
CA SER A 14 -74.04 -74.55 19.19
C SER A 14 -72.53 -74.53 19.42
N HIS A 15 -72.11 -75.54 20.22
CA HIS A 15 -70.73 -75.88 20.41
C HIS A 15 -70.06 -76.20 19.07
N TYR A 16 -69.02 -75.40 18.69
CA TYR A 16 -67.99 -75.84 17.79
C TYR A 16 -66.62 -75.76 18.48
N SER A 17 -66.23 -76.92 18.98
CA SER A 17 -64.84 -77.13 19.42
C SER A 17 -63.98 -77.32 18.22
N GLY A 18 -63.40 -76.22 17.79
CA GLY A 18 -62.31 -76.25 16.78
C GLY A 18 -60.97 -76.12 17.49
N ASP A 19 -60.22 -77.17 17.49
CA ASP A 19 -58.86 -77.27 18.00
C ASP A 19 -57.95 -76.32 17.14
N VAL A 20 -57.78 -75.11 17.59
CA VAL A 20 -56.81 -74.17 17.01
C VAL A 20 -55.42 -74.68 17.38
N ARG A 21 -54.75 -75.34 16.42
CA ARG A 21 -53.39 -75.76 16.61
C ARG A 21 -52.59 -74.55 17.03
N LYS A 22 -52.00 -74.59 18.26
CA LYS A 22 -51.15 -73.51 18.82
C LYS A 22 -50.00 -73.05 17.90
N THR A 23 -49.59 -73.91 16.98
CA THR A 23 -48.58 -73.63 15.96
C THR A 23 -49.04 -72.63 14.88
N ASP A 24 -50.32 -72.62 14.48
CA ASP A 24 -50.87 -71.73 13.42
C ASP A 24 -51.02 -70.28 13.94
N GLY A 25 -51.36 -70.14 15.24
CA GLY A 25 -51.38 -68.83 15.90
C GLY A 25 -50.00 -68.23 16.09
N LEU A 26 -49.00 -69.05 16.37
CA LEU A 26 -47.60 -68.63 16.50
C LEU A 26 -47.02 -68.15 15.17
N PHE A 27 -47.30 -68.84 14.04
CA PHE A 27 -46.84 -68.43 12.70
C PHE A 27 -47.56 -67.16 12.24
N LYS A 28 -48.82 -66.93 12.55
CA LYS A 28 -49.58 -65.70 12.26
C LYS A 28 -49.04 -64.53 13.10
N LEU A 29 -48.73 -64.75 14.38
CA LEU A 29 -48.13 -63.75 15.27
C LEU A 29 -46.70 -63.38 14.81
N LEU A 30 -45.86 -64.35 14.44
CA LEU A 30 -44.53 -64.12 13.86
C LEU A 30 -44.60 -63.38 12.54
N GLY A 31 -45.54 -63.73 11.64
CA GLY A 31 -45.80 -63.03 10.40
C GLY A 31 -46.23 -61.57 10.60
N LEU A 32 -47.06 -61.29 11.58
CA LEU A 32 -47.52 -59.95 11.96
C LEU A 32 -46.40 -59.14 12.59
N CYS A 33 -45.58 -59.74 13.45
CA CYS A 33 -44.37 -59.11 14.00
C CYS A 33 -43.34 -58.79 12.94
N LEU A 34 -43.16 -59.67 11.96
CA LEU A 34 -42.25 -59.46 10.86
C LEU A 34 -42.72 -58.31 9.90
N LEU A 35 -44.02 -58.30 9.61
CA LEU A 35 -44.67 -57.22 8.84
C LEU A 35 -44.63 -55.90 9.57
N ALA A 36 -44.90 -55.88 10.86
CA ALA A 36 -44.77 -54.69 11.69
C ALA A 36 -43.31 -54.22 11.76
N GLY A 37 -42.36 -55.15 11.90
CA GLY A 37 -40.93 -54.85 11.86
C GLY A 37 -40.47 -54.24 10.52
N ILE A 38 -40.95 -54.77 9.38
CA ILE A 38 -40.68 -54.24 8.05
C ILE A 38 -41.32 -52.86 7.86
N LEU A 39 -42.55 -52.66 8.35
CA LEU A 39 -43.23 -51.37 8.30
C LEU A 39 -42.51 -50.30 9.14
N VAL A 40 -42.12 -50.65 10.37
CA VAL A 40 -41.34 -49.77 11.23
C VAL A 40 -39.97 -49.47 10.62
N ALA A 41 -39.29 -50.49 10.08
CA ALA A 41 -38.02 -50.30 9.38
C ALA A 41 -38.18 -49.43 8.13
N GLY A 42 -39.29 -49.65 7.35
CA GLY A 42 -39.56 -48.84 6.13
C GLY A 42 -39.88 -47.38 6.44
N VAL A 43 -40.51 -47.08 7.59
CA VAL A 43 -40.76 -45.70 8.03
C VAL A 43 -39.51 -45.06 8.65
N LEU A 44 -38.72 -45.83 9.38
CA LEU A 44 -37.50 -45.31 10.01
C LEU A 44 -36.31 -45.22 9.05
N PHE A 45 -36.25 -46.09 8.03
CA PHE A 45 -35.11 -46.12 7.08
C PHE A 45 -34.85 -44.78 6.39
N PRO A 46 -35.84 -44.04 5.85
CA PRO A 46 -35.60 -42.72 5.26
C PRO A 46 -35.11 -41.70 6.32
N VAL A 47 -35.63 -41.79 7.54
CA VAL A 47 -35.26 -40.88 8.63
C VAL A 47 -33.82 -41.17 9.11
N VAL A 48 -33.49 -42.45 9.32
CA VAL A 48 -32.15 -42.88 9.70
C VAL A 48 -31.15 -42.67 8.58
N GLY A 49 -31.58 -42.93 7.31
CA GLY A 49 -30.76 -42.68 6.12
C GLY A 49 -30.48 -41.20 5.93
N ALA A 50 -31.50 -40.35 6.04
CA ALA A 50 -31.35 -38.91 6.00
C ALA A 50 -30.48 -38.38 7.14
N ALA A 51 -30.68 -38.89 8.35
CA ALA A 51 -29.80 -38.54 9.50
C ALA A 51 -28.36 -39.02 9.28
N GLY A 52 -28.16 -40.20 8.70
CA GLY A 52 -26.85 -40.73 8.34
C GLY A 52 -26.12 -39.88 7.27
N VAL A 53 -26.82 -39.51 6.20
CA VAL A 53 -26.29 -38.62 5.13
C VAL A 53 -26.00 -37.23 5.71
N ALA A 54 -26.89 -36.67 6.53
CA ALA A 54 -26.68 -35.41 7.20
C ALA A 54 -25.49 -35.46 8.17
N SER A 55 -25.33 -36.57 8.90
CA SER A 55 -24.18 -36.81 9.78
C SER A 55 -22.86 -36.93 9.01
N ASN A 56 -22.85 -37.65 7.88
CA ASN A 56 -21.64 -37.77 7.05
C ASN A 56 -21.26 -36.45 6.41
N ARG A 57 -22.19 -35.68 5.85
CA ARG A 57 -21.94 -34.34 5.32
C ARG A 57 -21.47 -33.38 6.39
N ALA A 58 -22.03 -33.46 7.58
CA ALA A 58 -21.56 -32.67 8.73
C ALA A 58 -20.16 -33.13 9.17
N SER A 59 -19.81 -34.43 9.04
CA SER A 59 -18.47 -34.93 9.32
C SER A 59 -17.43 -34.39 8.33
N GLU A 60 -17.71 -34.54 7.05
CA GLU A 60 -16.82 -34.02 5.98
C GLU A 60 -16.59 -32.50 6.11
N THR A 61 -17.64 -31.74 6.44
CA THR A 61 -17.52 -30.29 6.66
C THR A 61 -16.67 -29.97 7.90
N VAL A 62 -16.78 -30.75 8.97
CA VAL A 62 -15.98 -30.54 10.18
C VAL A 62 -14.55 -30.97 9.96
N ASP A 63 -14.31 -32.05 9.23
CA ASP A 63 -12.97 -32.54 8.91
C ASP A 63 -12.22 -31.54 8.01
N SER A 64 -12.90 -30.98 7.01
CA SER A 64 -12.34 -29.91 6.16
C SER A 64 -12.03 -28.64 6.96
N MET A 65 -12.92 -28.22 7.87
CA MET A 65 -12.69 -27.04 8.72
C MET A 65 -11.61 -27.24 9.77
N SER A 66 -11.47 -28.45 10.30
CA SER A 66 -10.36 -28.74 11.22
C SER A 66 -9.01 -28.72 10.51
N ALA A 67 -8.98 -29.17 9.26
CA ALA A 67 -7.80 -29.04 8.38
C ALA A 67 -7.50 -27.57 8.03
N GLU A 68 -8.52 -26.77 7.77
CA GLU A 68 -8.39 -25.31 7.55
C GLU A 68 -7.79 -24.60 8.78
N LEU A 69 -8.29 -24.90 9.98
CA LEU A 69 -7.76 -24.37 11.24
C LEU A 69 -6.29 -24.76 11.49
N ALA A 70 -5.83 -25.85 10.90
CA ALA A 70 -4.43 -26.25 10.99
C ALA A 70 -3.53 -25.61 9.91
N ASN A 71 -4.10 -25.21 8.77
CA ASN A 71 -3.35 -24.84 7.57
C ASN A 71 -3.35 -23.34 7.24
N VAL A 72 -4.36 -22.57 7.68
CA VAL A 72 -4.40 -21.12 7.45
C VAL A 72 -3.69 -20.40 8.61
N PRO A 73 -2.55 -19.80 8.42
CA PRO A 73 -1.85 -19.14 9.51
C PRO A 73 -2.53 -17.80 9.88
N PRO A 74 -2.48 -17.37 11.15
CA PRO A 74 -2.99 -16.07 11.57
C PRO A 74 -2.32 -14.92 10.82
N PRO A 75 -3.04 -13.80 10.58
CA PRO A 75 -2.47 -12.58 10.02
C PRO A 75 -1.28 -12.07 10.83
N LEU A 76 -0.24 -11.62 10.13
CA LEU A 76 0.96 -11.03 10.73
C LEU A 76 1.23 -9.64 10.15
N VAL A 77 2.00 -8.86 10.90
CA VAL A 77 2.45 -7.53 10.51
C VAL A 77 3.47 -7.63 9.36
N THR A 78 3.26 -6.91 8.29
CA THR A 78 4.26 -6.70 7.24
C THR A 78 5.19 -5.55 7.63
N THR A 79 6.49 -5.76 7.50
CA THR A 79 7.53 -4.79 7.85
C THR A 79 8.18 -4.26 6.58
N ILE A 80 8.25 -2.93 6.44
CA ILE A 80 8.99 -2.26 5.38
C ILE A 80 10.28 -1.71 5.98
N THR A 81 11.42 -1.99 5.34
CA THR A 81 12.75 -1.54 5.77
C THR A 81 13.43 -0.70 4.70
N ASP A 82 14.39 0.12 5.10
CA ASP A 82 15.32 0.79 4.17
C ASP A 82 16.29 -0.22 3.52
N SER A 83 17.19 0.27 2.68
CA SER A 83 18.20 -0.58 2.01
C SER A 83 19.19 -1.25 2.97
N ALA A 84 19.39 -0.67 4.16
CA ALA A 84 20.26 -1.21 5.21
C ALA A 84 19.53 -2.21 6.14
N GLY A 85 18.20 -2.34 6.01
CA GLY A 85 17.37 -3.24 6.83
C GLY A 85 16.76 -2.58 8.07
N ASN A 86 16.89 -1.26 8.25
CA ASN A 86 16.23 -0.55 9.35
C ASN A 86 14.74 -0.40 9.04
N GLN A 87 13.87 -0.68 10.01
CA GLN A 87 12.44 -0.55 9.86
C GLN A 87 12.02 0.91 9.64
N ILE A 88 11.23 1.16 8.59
CA ILE A 88 10.66 2.47 8.27
C ILE A 88 9.14 2.52 8.42
N ALA A 89 8.45 1.39 8.23
CA ALA A 89 6.99 1.31 8.37
C ALA A 89 6.53 -0.10 8.72
N THR A 90 5.27 -0.19 9.17
CA THR A 90 4.54 -1.45 9.32
C THR A 90 3.18 -1.34 8.65
N LEU A 91 2.75 -2.43 7.99
CA LEU A 91 1.42 -2.56 7.41
C LEU A 91 0.71 -3.72 8.10
N TYR A 92 -0.50 -3.50 8.63
CA TYR A 92 -1.30 -4.54 9.26
C TYR A 92 -2.76 -4.12 9.43
N ASP A 93 -3.66 -5.11 9.34
CA ASP A 93 -5.05 -4.97 9.76
C ASP A 93 -5.22 -5.42 11.22
N GLN A 94 -4.42 -6.40 11.63
CA GLN A 94 -4.37 -6.94 12.99
C GLN A 94 -2.95 -6.80 13.53
N TYR A 95 -2.77 -6.00 14.60
CA TYR A 95 -1.47 -5.91 15.28
C TYR A 95 -1.23 -7.18 16.08
N ARG A 96 -0.33 -8.04 15.59
CA ARG A 96 0.00 -9.33 16.21
C ARG A 96 1.50 -9.56 16.23
N ILE A 97 1.98 -9.99 17.38
CA ILE A 97 3.36 -10.46 17.59
C ILE A 97 3.26 -11.93 17.98
N PRO A 98 3.67 -12.87 17.09
CA PRO A 98 3.69 -14.29 17.41
C PRO A 98 4.54 -14.55 18.64
N THR A 99 4.05 -15.40 19.55
CA THR A 99 4.72 -15.67 20.83
C THR A 99 4.72 -17.18 21.07
N ALA A 100 5.88 -17.76 21.29
CA ALA A 100 6.04 -19.18 21.59
C ALA A 100 5.55 -19.48 23.02
N SER A 101 5.28 -20.77 23.33
CA SER A 101 4.73 -21.17 24.64
C SER A 101 5.66 -20.82 25.79
N ASP A 102 6.95 -20.95 25.62
CA ASP A 102 8.02 -20.64 26.59
C ASP A 102 8.27 -19.12 26.73
N GLU A 103 7.77 -18.32 25.79
CA GLU A 103 7.80 -16.84 25.85
C GLU A 103 6.54 -16.25 26.50
N ILE A 104 5.61 -17.09 26.98
CA ILE A 104 4.39 -16.64 27.67
C ILE A 104 4.54 -16.93 29.17
N ASN A 105 4.46 -15.87 30.00
CA ASN A 105 4.53 -16.01 31.43
C ASN A 105 3.44 -16.97 31.95
N GLU A 106 3.83 -17.87 32.88
CA GLU A 106 2.91 -18.82 33.50
C GLU A 106 1.73 -18.14 34.22
N ALA A 107 1.92 -16.91 34.76
CA ALA A 107 0.84 -16.15 35.34
C ALA A 107 -0.27 -15.83 34.32
N MET A 108 0.08 -15.57 33.05
CA MET A 108 -0.91 -15.34 31.98
C MET A 108 -1.70 -16.61 31.66
N LYS A 109 -1.01 -17.74 31.55
CA LYS A 109 -1.66 -19.04 31.29
C LYS A 109 -2.65 -19.37 32.41
N TRP A 110 -2.22 -19.24 33.67
CA TRP A 110 -3.09 -19.55 34.83
C TRP A 110 -4.20 -18.52 35.08
N ALA A 111 -3.97 -17.24 34.82
CA ALA A 111 -5.02 -16.23 34.90
C ALA A 111 -6.16 -16.54 33.92
N LEU A 112 -5.82 -16.91 32.66
CA LEU A 112 -6.79 -17.27 31.66
C LEU A 112 -7.53 -18.58 32.01
N VAL A 113 -6.79 -19.64 32.33
CA VAL A 113 -7.36 -20.96 32.68
C VAL A 113 -8.27 -20.85 33.92
N SER A 114 -7.84 -20.11 34.96
CA SER A 114 -8.64 -19.97 36.19
C SER A 114 -9.95 -19.22 35.96
N THR A 115 -9.98 -18.32 34.96
CA THR A 115 -11.13 -17.47 34.69
C THR A 115 -12.09 -18.09 33.67
N GLU A 116 -11.59 -18.61 32.59
CA GLU A 116 -12.40 -19.03 31.44
C GLU A 116 -12.69 -20.53 31.44
N ASP A 117 -11.74 -21.37 31.94
CA ASP A 117 -11.89 -22.83 31.88
C ASP A 117 -11.05 -23.52 32.96
N ARG A 118 -11.53 -23.48 34.20
CA ARG A 118 -10.81 -23.99 35.38
C ARG A 118 -10.34 -25.44 35.24
N ARG A 119 -11.06 -26.26 34.46
CA ARG A 119 -10.73 -27.68 34.24
C ARG A 119 -10.13 -27.95 32.88
N PHE A 120 -9.54 -26.96 32.25
CA PHE A 120 -8.97 -27.05 30.91
C PHE A 120 -8.08 -28.30 30.73
N TYR A 121 -7.25 -28.61 31.70
CA TYR A 121 -6.34 -29.76 31.64
C TYR A 121 -7.00 -31.11 31.96
N GLU A 122 -8.31 -31.14 32.37
CA GLU A 122 -9.01 -32.34 32.79
C GLU A 122 -9.97 -32.91 31.73
N HIS A 123 -10.47 -32.09 30.82
CA HIS A 123 -11.40 -32.49 29.78
C HIS A 123 -10.76 -32.60 28.40
N HIS A 124 -11.51 -33.12 27.40
CA HIS A 124 -11.12 -33.32 26.03
C HIS A 124 -12.06 -32.54 25.08
N GLY A 125 -11.80 -31.26 24.84
CA GLY A 125 -12.55 -30.36 23.93
C GLY A 125 -13.82 -29.78 24.55
N VAL A 126 -14.57 -30.57 25.29
CA VAL A 126 -15.83 -30.17 25.93
C VAL A 126 -15.83 -30.55 27.40
N ASP A 127 -16.16 -29.60 28.26
CA ASP A 127 -16.38 -29.85 29.70
C ASP A 127 -17.86 -30.22 29.99
N TRP A 128 -18.19 -31.49 29.86
CA TRP A 128 -19.56 -31.97 30.10
C TRP A 128 -20.05 -31.71 31.53
N LYS A 129 -19.18 -31.81 32.54
CA LYS A 129 -19.52 -31.53 33.94
C LYS A 129 -19.81 -30.03 34.15
N GLY A 130 -19.02 -29.14 33.54
CA GLY A 130 -19.24 -27.70 33.58
C GLY A 130 -20.49 -27.28 32.83
N THR A 131 -20.71 -27.88 31.65
CA THR A 131 -21.91 -27.60 30.82
C THR A 131 -23.21 -27.99 31.59
N LEU A 132 -23.23 -29.15 32.21
CA LEU A 132 -24.38 -29.58 33.00
C LEU A 132 -24.62 -28.66 34.21
N ARG A 133 -23.56 -28.31 34.95
CA ARG A 133 -23.64 -27.39 36.08
C ARG A 133 -24.15 -26.01 35.64
N ALA A 134 -23.63 -25.45 34.56
CA ALA A 134 -24.06 -24.16 34.02
C ALA A 134 -25.52 -24.19 33.56
N ALA A 135 -25.98 -25.30 32.93
CA ALA A 135 -27.36 -25.48 32.53
C ALA A 135 -28.30 -25.49 33.73
N LEU A 136 -27.94 -26.18 34.82
CA LEU A 136 -28.70 -26.21 36.05
C LEU A 136 -28.72 -24.85 36.76
N SER A 137 -27.60 -24.16 36.87
CA SER A 137 -27.50 -22.84 37.50
C SER A 137 -28.31 -21.78 36.73
N ASN A 138 -28.20 -21.76 35.40
CA ASN A 138 -28.94 -20.82 34.55
C ASN A 138 -30.46 -21.09 34.59
N SER A 139 -30.86 -22.35 34.74
CA SER A 139 -32.29 -22.73 34.90
C SER A 139 -32.86 -22.32 36.25
N ALA A 140 -32.00 -22.21 37.28
CA ALA A 140 -32.41 -21.83 38.63
C ALA A 140 -32.38 -20.30 38.87
N GLY A 141 -32.18 -19.47 37.84
CA GLY A 141 -32.15 -18.01 37.95
C GLY A 141 -30.86 -17.44 38.55
N GLY A 142 -29.81 -18.22 38.61
CA GLY A 142 -28.47 -17.75 39.01
C GLY A 142 -27.77 -16.95 37.91
N ASP A 143 -26.65 -16.32 38.26
CA ASP A 143 -25.80 -15.62 37.31
C ASP A 143 -25.44 -16.50 36.11
N THR A 144 -25.52 -15.94 34.89
CA THR A 144 -25.24 -16.65 33.65
C THR A 144 -23.81 -17.18 33.65
N GLN A 145 -23.62 -18.47 33.90
CA GLN A 145 -22.33 -19.12 33.87
C GLN A 145 -21.96 -19.52 32.43
N GLY A 146 -20.79 -19.13 31.94
CA GLY A 146 -20.26 -19.57 30.66
C GLY A 146 -19.93 -21.08 30.71
N ALA A 147 -20.39 -21.81 29.68
CA ALA A 147 -20.16 -23.25 29.57
C ALA A 147 -19.19 -23.62 28.45
N SER A 148 -18.60 -22.62 27.76
CA SER A 148 -17.67 -22.87 26.65
C SER A 148 -16.25 -23.08 27.16
N THR A 149 -15.58 -24.13 26.68
CA THR A 149 -14.17 -24.38 26.98
C THR A 149 -13.24 -23.41 26.22
N LEU A 150 -12.01 -23.29 26.68
CA LEU A 150 -10.98 -22.52 25.96
C LEU A 150 -10.75 -23.04 24.53
N THR A 151 -10.83 -24.33 24.30
CA THR A 151 -10.72 -24.92 22.96
C THR A 151 -11.90 -24.50 22.07
N GLN A 152 -13.12 -24.46 22.57
CA GLN A 152 -14.27 -23.92 21.83
C GLN A 152 -14.14 -22.43 21.56
N GLN A 153 -13.61 -21.65 22.49
CA GLN A 153 -13.35 -20.24 22.32
C GLN A 153 -12.22 -20.02 21.29
N TYR A 154 -11.19 -20.87 21.26
CA TYR A 154 -10.16 -20.86 20.24
C TYR A 154 -10.76 -21.03 18.84
N VAL A 155 -11.58 -22.08 18.63
CA VAL A 155 -12.27 -22.34 17.36
C VAL A 155 -13.07 -21.10 16.92
N LYS A 156 -13.89 -20.55 17.82
CA LYS A 156 -14.68 -19.34 17.52
C LYS A 156 -13.82 -18.17 17.11
N ASN A 157 -12.79 -17.82 17.90
CA ASN A 157 -11.92 -16.68 17.62
C ASN A 157 -11.12 -16.88 16.34
N TYR A 158 -10.68 -18.11 16.06
CA TYR A 158 -9.97 -18.42 14.84
C TYR A 158 -10.85 -18.25 13.60
N LEU A 159 -12.09 -18.73 13.65
CA LEU A 159 -13.05 -18.53 12.56
C LEU A 159 -13.29 -17.04 12.30
N ILE A 160 -13.48 -16.23 13.34
CA ILE A 160 -13.77 -14.80 13.22
C ILE A 160 -12.53 -14.02 12.75
N ASN A 161 -11.39 -14.23 13.40
CA ASN A 161 -10.22 -13.36 13.28
C ASN A 161 -9.22 -13.82 12.19
N VAL A 162 -9.35 -15.07 11.71
CA VAL A 162 -8.44 -15.63 10.70
C VAL A 162 -9.19 -16.03 9.43
N ILE A 163 -10.14 -16.99 9.54
CA ILE A 163 -10.82 -17.55 8.36
C ILE A 163 -11.77 -16.52 7.71
N TYR A 164 -12.63 -15.89 8.52
CA TYR A 164 -13.66 -14.94 8.04
C TYR A 164 -13.27 -13.48 8.24
N ARG A 165 -11.96 -13.17 8.41
CA ARG A 165 -11.51 -11.80 8.68
C ARG A 165 -12.01 -10.77 7.66
N ASP A 166 -12.11 -11.17 6.39
CA ASP A 166 -12.54 -10.33 5.26
C ASP A 166 -13.95 -10.69 4.76
N ASP A 167 -14.67 -11.57 5.49
CA ASP A 167 -16.05 -11.98 5.20
C ASP A 167 -17.00 -11.58 6.35
N PRO A 168 -17.65 -10.41 6.28
CA PRO A 168 -18.60 -9.97 7.31
C PRO A 168 -19.77 -10.93 7.54
N VAL A 169 -20.22 -11.64 6.49
CA VAL A 169 -21.31 -12.62 6.60
C VAL A 169 -20.84 -13.86 7.34
N GLY A 170 -19.64 -14.35 7.04
CA GLY A 170 -18.99 -15.44 7.78
C GLY A 170 -18.76 -15.09 9.24
N GLN A 171 -18.26 -13.89 9.53
CA GLN A 171 -18.08 -13.38 10.90
C GLN A 171 -19.41 -13.34 11.67
N GLN A 172 -20.48 -12.82 11.05
CA GLN A 172 -21.81 -12.79 11.66
C GLN A 172 -22.31 -14.19 11.99
N LYS A 173 -22.17 -15.15 11.07
CA LYS A 173 -22.54 -16.57 11.30
C LYS A 173 -21.70 -17.20 12.41
N ALA A 174 -20.40 -16.89 12.49
CA ALA A 174 -19.53 -17.39 13.56
C ALA A 174 -19.83 -16.76 14.93
N GLN A 175 -20.54 -15.64 14.98
CA GLN A 175 -20.98 -14.96 16.22
C GLN A 175 -22.43 -15.25 16.59
N GLU A 176 -23.22 -15.86 15.71
CA GLU A 176 -24.62 -16.14 15.92
C GLU A 176 -24.87 -17.01 17.20
N GLN A 177 -25.91 -16.68 17.97
CA GLN A 177 -26.26 -17.46 19.15
C GLN A 177 -27.19 -18.62 18.76
N SER A 178 -26.65 -19.66 18.09
CA SER A 178 -27.39 -20.83 17.68
C SER A 178 -26.83 -22.12 18.27
N ILE A 179 -27.70 -23.09 18.53
CA ILE A 179 -27.31 -24.44 19.02
C ILE A 179 -26.43 -25.12 17.95
N ALA A 180 -26.79 -24.98 16.68
CA ALA A 180 -26.04 -25.59 15.58
C ALA A 180 -24.59 -25.12 15.54
N ARG A 181 -24.35 -23.81 15.70
CA ARG A 181 -23.01 -23.26 15.83
C ARG A 181 -22.25 -23.85 17.02
N LYS A 182 -22.87 -23.90 18.19
CA LYS A 182 -22.26 -24.45 19.41
C LYS A 182 -21.90 -25.95 19.28
N LEU A 183 -22.73 -26.73 18.61
CA LEU A 183 -22.43 -28.14 18.33
C LEU A 183 -21.27 -28.30 17.35
N LYS A 184 -21.20 -27.41 16.33
CA LYS A 184 -20.08 -27.35 15.38
C LYS A 184 -18.77 -27.01 16.08
N GLU A 185 -18.77 -25.96 16.92
CA GLU A 185 -17.58 -25.57 17.72
C GLU A 185 -17.13 -26.73 18.65
N ALA A 186 -18.06 -27.37 19.33
CA ALA A 186 -17.75 -28.48 20.22
C ALA A 186 -17.14 -29.67 19.50
N ARG A 187 -17.62 -30.02 18.31
CA ARG A 187 -17.08 -31.11 17.51
C ARG A 187 -15.69 -30.82 17.00
N ILE A 188 -15.46 -29.61 16.49
CA ILE A 188 -14.12 -29.17 16.06
C ILE A 188 -13.15 -29.13 17.25
N ALA A 189 -13.60 -28.65 18.42
CA ALA A 189 -12.77 -28.60 19.63
C ALA A 189 -12.33 -30.01 20.08
N ILE A 190 -13.21 -31.00 20.02
CA ILE A 190 -12.87 -32.41 20.34
C ILE A 190 -11.82 -32.93 19.34
N GLN A 191 -11.99 -32.63 18.06
CA GLN A 191 -11.06 -33.08 17.02
C GLN A 191 -9.68 -32.44 17.17
N LEU A 192 -9.62 -31.13 17.47
CA LEU A 192 -8.33 -30.43 17.72
C LEU A 192 -7.61 -31.02 18.94
N GLU A 193 -8.30 -31.37 20.01
CA GLU A 193 -7.66 -31.96 21.18
C GLU A 193 -7.16 -33.41 20.98
N ASN A 194 -7.55 -34.07 19.89
CA ASN A 194 -6.96 -35.33 19.46
C ASN A 194 -5.59 -35.12 18.72
N THR A 195 -5.33 -33.93 18.19
CA THR A 195 -4.16 -33.64 17.36
C THR A 195 -3.18 -32.65 17.98
N MET A 196 -3.64 -31.81 18.92
CA MET A 196 -2.84 -30.78 19.58
C MET A 196 -2.78 -31.02 21.09
N SER A 197 -1.64 -30.77 21.70
CA SER A 197 -1.54 -30.78 23.17
C SER A 197 -2.27 -29.58 23.80
N LYS A 198 -2.60 -29.67 25.08
CA LYS A 198 -3.22 -28.57 25.84
C LYS A 198 -2.38 -27.28 25.79
N ASP A 199 -1.06 -27.40 25.85
CA ASP A 199 -0.14 -26.27 25.78
C ASP A 199 -0.13 -25.63 24.39
N GLN A 200 -0.18 -26.43 23.32
CA GLN A 200 -0.32 -25.92 21.95
C GLN A 200 -1.64 -25.20 21.75
N LEU A 201 -2.75 -25.73 22.25
CA LEU A 201 -4.07 -25.11 22.17
C LEU A 201 -4.14 -23.79 22.94
N LEU A 202 -3.60 -23.76 24.17
CA LEU A 202 -3.54 -22.55 24.98
C LEU A 202 -2.68 -21.46 24.33
N THR A 203 -1.53 -21.83 23.82
CA THR A 203 -0.63 -20.92 23.08
C THR A 203 -1.30 -20.40 21.82
N SER A 204 -1.97 -21.26 21.05
CA SER A 204 -2.69 -20.86 19.85
C SER A 204 -3.85 -19.90 20.16
N TYR A 205 -4.60 -20.17 21.24
CA TYR A 205 -5.63 -19.25 21.71
C TYR A 205 -5.07 -17.89 22.06
N LEU A 206 -3.97 -17.86 22.87
CA LEU A 206 -3.32 -16.62 23.29
C LEU A 206 -2.69 -15.84 22.14
N ASN A 207 -2.40 -16.46 21.00
CA ASN A 207 -1.94 -15.79 19.80
C ASN A 207 -3.07 -15.28 18.88
N VAL A 208 -4.31 -15.74 19.03
CA VAL A 208 -5.44 -15.43 18.12
C VAL A 208 -6.43 -14.45 18.72
N VAL A 209 -6.62 -14.47 20.05
CA VAL A 209 -7.63 -13.67 20.74
C VAL A 209 -7.38 -12.17 20.61
N GLU A 210 -8.45 -11.40 20.45
CA GLU A 210 -8.42 -9.95 20.43
C GLU A 210 -8.39 -9.36 21.84
N PHE A 211 -7.59 -8.29 22.02
CA PHE A 211 -7.49 -7.48 23.24
C PHE A 211 -7.95 -6.03 23.03
N SER A 212 -8.97 -5.79 22.20
CA SER A 212 -9.44 -4.45 21.80
C SER A 212 -8.48 -3.70 20.86
N ARG A 213 -9.00 -2.63 20.20
CA ARG A 213 -8.24 -1.68 19.38
C ARG A 213 -7.38 -2.33 18.29
N LYS A 214 -7.84 -3.46 17.71
CA LYS A 214 -7.12 -4.25 16.70
C LYS A 214 -5.77 -4.81 17.21
N ILE A 215 -5.66 -5.10 18.51
CA ILE A 215 -4.52 -5.77 19.13
C ILE A 215 -4.88 -7.23 19.30
N TYR A 216 -4.12 -8.12 18.70
CA TYR A 216 -4.38 -9.57 18.66
C TYR A 216 -3.18 -10.33 19.19
N GLY A 217 -3.44 -11.27 20.07
CA GLY A 217 -2.42 -12.09 20.70
C GLY A 217 -1.73 -11.43 21.89
N VAL A 218 -1.27 -12.29 22.81
CA VAL A 218 -0.67 -11.86 24.09
C VAL A 218 0.62 -11.08 23.93
N GLY A 219 1.44 -11.41 22.92
CA GLY A 219 2.69 -10.68 22.67
C GLY A 219 2.43 -9.23 22.27
N ALA A 220 1.50 -9.01 21.33
CA ALA A 220 1.09 -7.65 20.95
C ALA A 220 0.38 -6.93 22.10
N ALA A 221 -0.40 -7.62 22.91
CA ALA A 221 -1.06 -7.04 24.08
C ALA A 221 -0.04 -6.61 25.15
N ALA A 222 0.93 -7.44 25.47
CA ALA A 222 2.02 -7.08 26.41
C ALA A 222 2.77 -5.82 25.96
N GLN A 223 3.13 -5.77 24.68
CA GLN A 223 3.81 -4.59 24.11
C GLN A 223 2.90 -3.36 24.12
N ALA A 224 1.67 -3.47 23.65
CA ALA A 224 0.78 -2.34 23.46
C ALA A 224 0.23 -1.77 24.79
N TYR A 225 -0.06 -2.63 25.76
CA TYR A 225 -0.65 -2.22 27.04
C TYR A 225 0.39 -1.80 28.06
N PHE A 226 1.58 -2.44 28.07
CA PHE A 226 2.54 -2.32 29.17
C PHE A 226 3.96 -2.00 28.71
N ASN A 227 4.19 -1.90 27.39
CA ASN A 227 5.53 -1.70 26.81
C ASN A 227 6.54 -2.75 27.30
N THR A 228 6.09 -4.02 27.37
CA THR A 228 6.87 -5.17 27.82
C THR A 228 6.64 -6.40 26.92
N THR A 229 7.31 -7.51 27.19
CA THR A 229 7.15 -8.79 26.49
C THR A 229 6.25 -9.73 27.29
N ALA A 230 5.67 -10.76 26.63
CA ALA A 230 4.70 -11.65 27.26
C ALA A 230 5.30 -12.52 28.40
N ASP A 231 6.59 -12.81 28.35
CA ASP A 231 7.34 -13.51 29.42
C ASP A 231 7.54 -12.66 30.68
N LYS A 232 7.48 -11.32 30.55
CA LYS A 232 7.69 -10.37 31.65
C LYS A 232 6.41 -9.81 32.25
N LEU A 233 5.24 -10.29 31.82
CA LEU A 233 3.96 -9.86 32.38
C LEU A 233 3.92 -10.16 33.88
N SER A 234 3.60 -9.16 34.71
CA SER A 234 3.27 -9.38 36.12
C SER A 234 1.94 -10.11 36.27
N VAL A 235 1.67 -10.66 37.46
CA VAL A 235 0.38 -11.34 37.76
C VAL A 235 -0.79 -10.37 37.59
N THR A 236 -0.66 -9.12 38.01
CA THR A 236 -1.69 -8.08 37.86
C THR A 236 -1.96 -7.72 36.40
N GLN A 237 -0.90 -7.62 35.58
CA GLN A 237 -1.01 -7.38 34.13
C GLN A 237 -1.65 -8.58 33.42
N ALA A 238 -1.21 -9.79 33.76
CA ALA A 238 -1.78 -11.03 33.23
C ALA A 238 -3.28 -11.16 33.60
N ALA A 239 -3.65 -10.82 34.84
CA ALA A 239 -5.05 -10.83 35.28
C ALA A 239 -5.91 -9.79 34.52
N LEU A 240 -5.37 -8.60 34.22
CA LEU A 240 -6.07 -7.62 33.40
C LEU A 240 -6.33 -8.16 32.00
N LEU A 241 -5.31 -8.66 31.30
CA LEU A 241 -5.45 -9.21 29.95
C LEU A 241 -6.40 -10.40 29.93
N ALA A 242 -6.27 -11.36 30.86
CA ALA A 242 -7.18 -12.51 30.96
C ALA A 242 -8.63 -12.08 31.23
N GLY A 243 -8.83 -11.01 31.98
CA GLY A 243 -10.15 -10.44 32.20
C GLY A 243 -10.79 -9.83 30.95
N MET A 244 -9.98 -9.26 30.08
CA MET A 244 -10.46 -8.57 28.87
C MET A 244 -10.98 -9.49 27.80
N VAL A 245 -10.48 -10.75 27.66
CA VAL A 245 -10.81 -11.63 26.52
C VAL A 245 -12.29 -11.95 26.36
N ASN A 246 -13.07 -11.83 27.42
CA ASN A 246 -14.51 -12.06 27.41
C ASN A 246 -15.27 -11.00 26.60
N ASN A 247 -14.91 -9.73 26.77
CA ASN A 247 -15.47 -8.59 26.03
C ASN A 247 -14.46 -7.44 25.97
N PRO A 248 -13.47 -7.51 25.06
CA PRO A 248 -12.34 -6.58 25.03
C PRO A 248 -12.72 -5.09 24.98
N PRO A 249 -13.69 -4.64 24.15
CA PRO A 249 -14.07 -3.23 24.15
C PRO A 249 -14.74 -2.76 25.44
N PHE A 250 -15.49 -3.65 26.12
CA PHE A 250 -16.21 -3.33 27.35
C PHE A 250 -15.28 -3.19 28.55
N TYR A 251 -14.15 -3.91 28.55
CA TYR A 251 -13.13 -3.88 29.59
C TYR A 251 -11.85 -3.13 29.18
N ASP A 252 -11.92 -2.30 28.14
CA ASP A 252 -10.80 -1.50 27.69
C ASP A 252 -10.36 -0.51 28.80
N PRO A 253 -9.10 -0.59 29.32
CA PRO A 253 -8.71 0.14 30.52
C PRO A 253 -8.56 1.66 30.31
N TRP A 254 -8.42 2.14 29.08
CA TRP A 254 -8.39 3.57 28.79
C TRP A 254 -9.79 4.16 28.65
N SER A 255 -10.74 3.39 28.14
CA SER A 255 -12.13 3.82 27.97
C SER A 255 -12.99 3.55 29.21
N HIS A 256 -12.72 2.45 29.95
CA HIS A 256 -13.51 1.95 31.06
C HIS A 256 -12.63 1.45 32.21
N PRO A 257 -11.78 2.32 32.84
CA PRO A 257 -10.82 1.91 33.84
C PRO A 257 -11.44 1.20 35.05
N ASP A 258 -12.62 1.64 35.51
CA ASP A 258 -13.29 1.04 36.66
C ASP A 258 -13.71 -0.41 36.39
N ARG A 259 -14.35 -0.66 35.21
CA ARG A 259 -14.74 -2.00 34.76
C ARG A 259 -13.54 -2.91 34.55
N ALA A 260 -12.46 -2.38 34.00
CA ALA A 260 -11.21 -3.10 33.83
C ALA A 260 -10.62 -3.51 35.18
N THR A 261 -10.67 -2.61 36.19
CA THR A 261 -10.20 -2.87 37.56
C THR A 261 -11.05 -3.94 38.24
N GLU A 262 -12.38 -3.83 38.19
CA GLU A 262 -13.29 -4.83 38.74
C GLU A 262 -13.06 -6.21 38.10
N ARG A 263 -12.94 -6.25 36.79
CA ARG A 263 -12.71 -7.49 36.04
C ARG A 263 -11.37 -8.13 36.37
N ARG A 264 -10.27 -7.32 36.44
CA ARG A 264 -8.96 -7.78 36.90
C ARG A 264 -9.03 -8.38 38.29
N ASN A 265 -9.70 -7.71 39.22
CA ASN A 265 -9.85 -8.18 40.59
C ASN A 265 -10.61 -9.53 40.67
N LEU A 266 -11.65 -9.69 39.85
CA LEU A 266 -12.36 -10.98 39.73
C LEU A 266 -11.41 -12.08 39.23
N VAL A 267 -10.53 -11.80 38.27
CA VAL A 267 -9.54 -12.78 37.79
C VAL A 267 -8.59 -13.20 38.92
N LEU A 268 -8.09 -12.23 39.70
CA LEU A 268 -7.25 -12.54 40.87
C LEU A 268 -7.96 -13.46 41.88
N ASP A 269 -9.25 -13.23 42.15
CA ASP A 269 -10.05 -14.11 42.98
C ASP A 269 -10.19 -15.53 42.38
N ARG A 270 -10.41 -15.62 41.07
CA ARG A 270 -10.47 -16.93 40.37
C ARG A 270 -9.13 -17.67 40.41
N MET A 271 -8.00 -16.96 40.39
CA MET A 271 -6.67 -17.55 40.56
C MET A 271 -6.49 -18.11 42.02
N VAL A 272 -7.02 -17.42 43.01
CA VAL A 272 -7.04 -17.92 44.40
C VAL A 272 -7.90 -19.18 44.50
N ASP A 273 -9.13 -19.16 43.96
CA ASP A 273 -10.04 -20.33 43.93
C ASP A 273 -9.43 -21.54 43.23
N ASN A 274 -8.52 -21.30 42.25
CA ASN A 274 -7.81 -22.33 41.50
C ASN A 274 -6.43 -22.70 42.12
N LEU A 275 -6.13 -22.21 43.33
CA LEU A 275 -4.89 -22.46 44.07
C LEU A 275 -3.61 -22.05 43.32
N LYS A 276 -3.71 -21.03 42.47
CA LYS A 276 -2.60 -20.48 41.68
C LYS A 276 -2.07 -19.16 42.26
N LEU A 277 -2.76 -18.58 43.24
CA LEU A 277 -2.38 -17.34 43.90
C LEU A 277 -2.77 -17.45 45.38
N SER A 278 -1.95 -16.88 46.28
CA SER A 278 -2.34 -16.80 47.66
C SER A 278 -3.39 -15.69 47.86
N LYS A 279 -4.29 -15.84 48.85
CA LYS A 279 -5.30 -14.84 49.17
C LYS A 279 -4.66 -13.53 49.58
N ALA A 280 -3.56 -13.57 50.35
CA ALA A 280 -2.86 -12.39 50.82
C ALA A 280 -2.26 -11.59 49.62
N ASP A 281 -1.65 -12.28 48.66
CA ASP A 281 -1.12 -11.62 47.47
C ASP A 281 -2.22 -11.04 46.59
N ALA A 282 -3.35 -11.78 46.42
CA ALA A 282 -4.48 -11.26 45.66
C ALA A 282 -5.03 -9.95 46.25
N GLU A 283 -5.23 -9.88 47.58
CA GLU A 283 -5.72 -8.67 48.25
C GLU A 283 -4.74 -7.50 48.09
N ARG A 284 -3.43 -7.75 48.16
CA ARG A 284 -2.42 -6.73 47.88
C ARG A 284 -2.47 -6.26 46.43
N MET A 285 -2.52 -7.18 45.44
CA MET A 285 -2.55 -6.88 44.02
C MET A 285 -3.82 -6.15 43.56
N LYS A 286 -4.96 -6.34 44.24
CA LYS A 286 -6.20 -5.59 43.99
C LYS A 286 -6.05 -4.08 44.26
N THR A 287 -5.14 -3.69 45.10
CA THR A 287 -4.87 -2.25 45.42
C THR A 287 -3.90 -1.61 44.41
N GLU A 288 -3.22 -2.40 43.56
CA GLU A 288 -2.30 -1.89 42.56
C GLU A 288 -3.05 -1.21 41.39
N PRO A 289 -2.46 -0.16 40.78
CA PRO A 289 -3.02 0.44 39.56
C PRO A 289 -3.02 -0.57 38.40
N LEU A 290 -3.77 -0.30 37.33
CA LEU A 290 -3.81 -1.16 36.14
C LEU A 290 -2.46 -1.26 35.41
N GLY A 291 -1.59 -0.25 35.58
CA GLY A 291 -0.23 -0.24 35.05
C GLY A 291 -0.12 -0.11 33.53
N VAL A 292 -1.20 0.30 32.86
CA VAL A 292 -1.21 0.49 31.41
C VAL A 292 -0.45 1.78 31.01
N VAL A 293 0.15 1.78 29.82
CA VAL A 293 0.80 2.98 29.28
C VAL A 293 -0.19 4.14 29.18
N PRO A 294 0.20 5.37 29.52
CA PRO A 294 -0.69 6.51 29.49
C PRO A 294 -1.04 6.93 28.05
N GLY A 295 -2.24 7.47 27.87
CA GLY A 295 -2.67 8.06 26.59
C GLY A 295 -3.18 7.07 25.52
N GLY A 296 -3.11 5.78 25.75
CA GLY A 296 -3.55 4.76 24.81
C GLY A 296 -2.49 3.70 24.51
N PRO A 297 -2.77 2.70 23.66
CA PRO A 297 -1.85 1.60 23.42
C PRO A 297 -0.59 2.04 22.66
N SER A 298 0.57 1.56 23.12
CA SER A 298 1.86 1.74 22.45
C SER A 298 1.99 0.72 21.30
N LYS A 299 1.57 1.11 20.10
CA LYS A 299 1.72 0.29 18.89
C LYS A 299 2.08 1.15 17.69
N PRO A 300 2.84 0.62 16.71
CA PRO A 300 3.14 1.37 15.49
C PRO A 300 1.86 1.68 14.71
N ALA A 301 1.84 2.77 13.96
CA ALA A 301 0.77 3.03 13.02
C ALA A 301 0.78 1.99 11.89
N SER A 302 -0.41 1.55 11.44
CA SER A 302 -0.59 0.46 10.49
C SER A 302 -0.59 0.90 9.02
N ASN A 303 0.12 1.96 8.68
CA ASN A 303 0.17 2.50 7.32
C ASN A 303 1.39 3.40 7.16
N CYS A 304 1.54 3.98 5.98
CA CYS A 304 2.66 4.85 5.66
C CYS A 304 2.71 6.17 6.46
N VAL A 305 1.65 6.54 7.20
CA VAL A 305 1.75 7.63 8.20
C VAL A 305 2.71 7.23 9.32
N GLY A 306 2.77 5.95 9.66
CA GLY A 306 3.73 5.39 10.62
C GLY A 306 5.19 5.45 10.20
N ALA A 307 5.47 5.61 8.91
CA ALA A 307 6.83 5.86 8.40
C ALA A 307 7.35 7.26 8.78
N GLY A 308 6.47 8.09 9.31
CA GLY A 308 6.79 9.46 9.69
C GLY A 308 6.79 10.46 8.52
N PRO A 309 6.99 11.74 8.84
CA PRO A 309 6.82 12.85 7.90
C PRO A 309 7.82 12.83 6.74
N GLU A 310 8.95 12.15 6.91
CA GLU A 310 10.05 12.11 5.96
C GLU A 310 9.95 10.90 5.01
N ASN A 311 9.66 9.70 5.56
CA ASN A 311 9.71 8.45 4.82
C ASN A 311 8.35 8.03 4.23
N GLY A 312 7.27 8.73 4.61
CA GLY A 312 5.91 8.34 4.23
C GLY A 312 5.65 8.34 2.73
N PHE A 313 6.22 9.27 1.95
CA PHE A 313 6.09 9.28 0.49
C PHE A 313 6.77 8.08 -0.15
N PHE A 314 7.92 7.66 0.37
CA PHE A 314 8.61 6.47 -0.12
C PHE A 314 7.83 5.19 0.22
N CYS A 315 7.35 5.09 1.47
CA CYS A 315 6.48 4.00 1.91
C CYS A 315 5.24 3.87 1.03
N GLN A 316 4.56 4.99 0.72
CA GLN A 316 3.40 4.99 -0.16
C GLN A 316 3.74 4.48 -1.55
N TYR A 317 4.86 4.91 -2.11
CA TYR A 317 5.31 4.42 -3.42
C TYR A 317 5.61 2.92 -3.40
N VAL A 318 6.17 2.39 -2.30
CA VAL A 318 6.37 0.94 -2.10
C VAL A 318 5.03 0.19 -2.11
N GLU A 319 4.03 0.68 -1.37
CA GLU A 319 2.69 0.09 -1.33
C GLU A 319 2.04 0.10 -2.73
N ASP A 320 1.98 1.27 -3.37
CA ASP A 320 1.39 1.43 -4.72
C ASP A 320 2.11 0.56 -5.76
N TYR A 321 3.44 0.45 -5.66
CA TYR A 321 4.25 -0.36 -6.56
C TYR A 321 3.93 -1.84 -6.43
N LEU A 322 3.88 -2.38 -5.22
CA LEU A 322 3.57 -3.80 -4.97
C LEU A 322 2.14 -4.16 -5.42
N LEU A 323 1.17 -3.29 -5.14
CA LEU A 323 -0.22 -3.48 -5.58
C LEU A 323 -0.34 -3.46 -7.11
N SER A 324 0.35 -2.55 -7.80
CA SER A 324 0.34 -2.47 -9.26
C SER A 324 1.06 -3.64 -9.93
N HIS A 325 1.93 -4.36 -9.21
CA HIS A 325 2.65 -5.55 -9.67
C HIS A 325 2.01 -6.87 -9.18
N GLY A 326 0.72 -6.83 -8.80
CA GLY A 326 -0.11 -8.00 -8.58
C GLY A 326 -0.12 -8.55 -7.16
N MET A 327 0.47 -7.87 -6.18
CA MET A 327 0.28 -8.22 -4.77
C MET A 327 -1.12 -7.81 -4.32
N ASP A 328 -1.86 -8.71 -3.66
CA ASP A 328 -3.15 -8.37 -3.09
C ASP A 328 -2.99 -7.49 -1.83
N ARG A 329 -3.90 -6.52 -1.64
CA ARG A 329 -3.85 -5.63 -0.49
C ARG A 329 -4.02 -6.38 0.83
N ASN A 330 -4.95 -7.34 0.89
CA ASN A 330 -5.18 -8.11 2.10
C ASN A 330 -3.96 -8.97 2.45
N ASP A 331 -3.30 -9.53 1.43
CA ASP A 331 -2.04 -10.25 1.62
C ASP A 331 -0.94 -9.31 2.12
N LEU A 332 -0.80 -8.13 1.53
CA LEU A 332 0.20 -7.14 1.94
C LEU A 332 0.02 -6.74 3.43
N TYR A 333 -1.22 -6.61 3.91
CA TYR A 333 -1.54 -6.18 5.28
C TYR A 333 -1.66 -7.33 6.30
N SER A 334 -1.53 -8.58 5.86
CA SER A 334 -1.72 -9.75 6.74
C SER A 334 -0.72 -10.88 6.52
N GLY A 335 0.05 -10.82 5.45
CA GLY A 335 0.97 -11.87 5.06
C GLY A 335 2.20 -12.01 5.96
N GLY A 336 2.56 -10.96 6.69
CA GLY A 336 3.77 -10.96 7.52
C GLY A 336 5.05 -10.85 6.68
N TYR A 337 5.00 -10.11 5.59
CA TYR A 337 6.16 -9.93 4.71
C TYR A 337 7.23 -9.05 5.34
N THR A 338 8.47 -9.31 4.95
CA THR A 338 9.59 -8.39 5.15
C THR A 338 9.96 -7.81 3.78
N ILE A 339 9.71 -6.51 3.61
CA ILE A 339 9.96 -5.78 2.38
C ILE A 339 11.20 -4.91 2.58
N ARG A 340 12.33 -5.33 2.01
CA ARG A 340 13.53 -4.49 1.96
C ARG A 340 13.46 -3.62 0.72
N THR A 341 13.53 -2.31 0.93
CA THR A 341 13.46 -1.31 -0.12
C THR A 341 14.84 -0.91 -0.63
N THR A 342 14.86 -0.13 -1.70
CA THR A 342 16.06 0.52 -2.24
C THR A 342 16.31 1.89 -1.59
N MET A 343 15.47 2.32 -0.64
CA MET A 343 15.60 3.63 0.00
C MET A 343 16.94 3.77 0.72
N ASP A 344 17.68 4.80 0.36
CA ASP A 344 18.84 5.27 1.12
C ASP A 344 18.36 6.34 2.11
N GLN A 345 18.42 6.03 3.42
CA GLN A 345 17.91 6.91 4.47
C GLN A 345 18.60 8.27 4.46
N ARG A 346 19.93 8.31 4.18
CA ARG A 346 20.69 9.56 4.09
C ARG A 346 20.27 10.36 2.85
N ALA A 347 20.12 9.69 1.70
CA ALA A 347 19.68 10.35 0.48
C ALA A 347 18.26 10.93 0.62
N ASN A 348 17.34 10.17 1.24
CA ASN A 348 15.98 10.63 1.48
C ASN A 348 15.93 11.83 2.45
N HIS A 349 16.74 11.78 3.52
CA HIS A 349 16.88 12.88 4.47
C HIS A 349 17.41 14.17 3.81
N GLU A 350 18.52 14.08 3.07
CA GLU A 350 19.11 15.24 2.39
C GLU A 350 18.19 15.81 1.31
N ALA A 351 17.45 14.96 0.60
CA ALA A 351 16.43 15.38 -0.34
C ALA A 351 15.29 16.16 0.36
N LYS A 352 14.80 15.66 1.49
CA LYS A 352 13.79 16.31 2.32
C LYS A 352 14.26 17.65 2.85
N MET A 353 15.45 17.70 3.43
CA MET A 353 16.03 18.91 3.99
C MET A 353 16.28 19.97 2.93
N SER A 354 16.76 19.57 1.76
CA SER A 354 16.96 20.49 0.64
C SER A 354 15.65 21.06 0.13
N ALA A 355 14.61 20.22 -0.03
CA ALA A 355 13.29 20.68 -0.46
C ALA A 355 12.67 21.68 0.54
N GLN A 356 12.80 21.44 1.85
CA GLN A 356 12.29 22.33 2.90
C GLN A 356 13.08 23.62 3.05
N THR A 357 14.39 23.59 2.79
CA THR A 357 15.24 24.78 2.83
C THR A 357 14.80 25.78 1.76
N GLN A 358 14.37 25.31 0.60
CA GLN A 358 13.93 26.17 -0.49
C GLN A 358 12.47 26.64 -0.35
N VAL A 359 11.59 25.79 0.22
CA VAL A 359 10.16 26.07 0.38
C VAL A 359 9.69 25.55 1.74
N SER A 360 9.10 26.42 2.55
CA SER A 360 8.51 26.02 3.84
C SER A 360 7.48 24.90 3.65
N LYS A 361 7.46 23.94 4.59
CA LYS A 361 6.46 22.85 4.59
C LYS A 361 5.02 23.35 4.74
N THR A 362 4.83 24.50 5.36
CA THR A 362 3.50 25.14 5.56
C THR A 362 3.12 26.09 4.43
N GLN A 363 3.96 26.23 3.38
CA GLN A 363 3.63 27.07 2.23
C GLN A 363 2.34 26.58 1.56
N LYS A 364 1.29 27.41 1.58
CA LYS A 364 -0.03 27.03 1.05
C LYS A 364 0.04 26.79 -0.46
N ASN A 365 -0.53 25.69 -0.92
CA ASN A 365 -0.64 25.29 -2.32
C ASN A 365 0.68 25.39 -3.13
N VAL A 366 1.81 25.08 -2.51
CA VAL A 366 3.11 24.95 -3.19
C VAL A 366 3.77 23.66 -2.76
N ALA A 367 4.13 22.84 -3.72
CA ALA A 367 4.94 21.65 -3.56
C ALA A 367 6.31 21.85 -4.21
N ASN A 368 7.39 21.54 -3.51
CA ASN A 368 8.74 21.45 -4.01
C ASN A 368 9.22 20.02 -3.75
N VAL A 369 9.38 19.23 -4.80
CA VAL A 369 9.63 17.79 -4.72
C VAL A 369 11.00 17.44 -5.31
N LEU A 370 11.59 16.35 -4.80
CA LEU A 370 12.83 15.78 -5.33
C LEU A 370 12.69 14.25 -5.33
N SER A 371 12.93 13.66 -6.51
CA SER A 371 12.99 12.21 -6.70
C SER A 371 14.38 11.84 -7.21
N LEU A 372 15.01 10.85 -6.57
CA LEU A 372 16.35 10.39 -6.90
C LEU A 372 16.34 8.92 -7.29
N VAL A 373 17.01 8.60 -8.39
CA VAL A 373 17.10 7.26 -8.98
C VAL A 373 18.57 6.92 -9.25
N ARG A 374 19.00 5.74 -8.86
CA ARG A 374 20.35 5.22 -9.20
C ARG A 374 20.29 4.61 -10.60
N PRO A 375 21.07 5.16 -11.58
CA PRO A 375 21.15 4.60 -12.93
C PRO A 375 21.76 3.20 -12.94
N GLY A 376 21.39 2.37 -13.92
CA GLY A 376 21.99 1.06 -14.13
C GLY A 376 21.39 0.34 -15.33
N LYS A 377 22.17 -0.46 -16.05
CA LYS A 377 21.68 -1.19 -17.25
C LYS A 377 20.75 -2.36 -16.93
N ASN A 378 20.76 -2.82 -15.68
CA ASN A 378 19.96 -3.97 -15.25
C ASN A 378 18.84 -3.59 -14.27
N ARG A 379 18.86 -2.36 -13.73
CA ARG A 379 17.93 -1.87 -12.74
C ARG A 379 18.03 -0.37 -12.56
N HIS A 380 16.90 0.28 -12.35
CA HIS A 380 16.81 1.66 -11.86
C HIS A 380 16.24 1.65 -10.44
N GLU A 381 17.04 1.99 -9.44
CA GLU A 381 16.65 1.96 -8.04
C GLU A 381 16.21 3.35 -7.58
N VAL A 382 14.97 3.46 -7.11
CA VAL A 382 14.50 4.68 -6.45
C VAL A 382 15.13 4.75 -5.06
N VAL A 383 15.95 5.76 -4.80
CA VAL A 383 16.69 5.89 -3.53
C VAL A 383 16.14 6.97 -2.61
N ALA A 384 15.39 7.94 -3.15
CA ALA A 384 14.72 8.97 -2.36
C ALA A 384 13.49 9.52 -3.07
N LEU A 385 12.45 9.79 -2.28
CA LEU A 385 11.21 10.47 -2.68
C LEU A 385 10.84 11.49 -1.59
N ALA A 386 11.09 12.75 -1.85
CA ALA A 386 10.93 13.81 -0.86
C ALA A 386 10.09 14.99 -1.38
N ALA A 387 9.42 15.67 -0.47
CA ALA A 387 8.72 16.93 -0.71
C ALA A 387 9.03 17.91 0.41
N ASN A 388 8.84 19.22 0.17
CA ASN A 388 8.86 20.19 1.26
C ASN A 388 7.78 19.88 2.30
N ARG A 389 6.61 19.39 1.90
CA ARG A 389 5.53 18.97 2.78
C ARG A 389 5.89 17.70 3.55
N ASP A 390 5.39 17.59 4.77
CA ASP A 390 5.47 16.36 5.54
C ASP A 390 4.42 15.36 5.06
N TYR A 391 4.73 14.08 5.14
CA TYR A 391 3.72 13.04 4.90
C TYR A 391 2.85 12.87 6.13
N GLY A 392 1.52 12.91 5.94
CA GLY A 392 0.56 12.74 7.04
C GLY A 392 -0.79 13.35 6.71
N THR A 393 -1.69 13.39 7.70
CA THR A 393 -3.10 13.77 7.53
C THR A 393 -3.44 15.16 8.08
N ASP A 394 -2.52 15.83 8.76
CA ASP A 394 -2.74 17.17 9.30
C ASP A 394 -2.35 18.25 8.29
N ALA A 395 -3.31 18.67 7.47
CA ALA A 395 -3.10 19.73 6.49
C ALA A 395 -2.68 21.07 7.12
N SER A 396 -3.08 21.36 8.37
CA SER A 396 -2.72 22.60 9.06
C SER A 396 -1.24 22.63 9.44
N ALA A 397 -0.64 21.48 9.71
CA ALA A 397 0.79 21.30 9.93
C ALA A 397 1.63 21.18 8.62
N GLY A 398 1.00 21.38 7.46
CA GLY A 398 1.66 21.24 6.16
C GLY A 398 1.82 19.78 5.70
N GLN A 399 1.01 18.87 6.22
CA GLN A 399 1.03 17.47 5.85
C GLN A 399 0.14 17.18 4.64
N THR A 400 0.47 16.10 3.93
CA THR A 400 -0.35 15.56 2.84
C THR A 400 -0.04 14.08 2.62
N THR A 401 -1.04 13.33 2.15
CA THR A 401 -0.89 11.94 1.70
C THR A 401 -0.92 11.82 0.16
N TYR A 402 -0.97 12.92 -0.58
CA TYR A 402 -0.83 12.88 -2.03
C TYR A 402 0.60 12.47 -2.41
N ALA A 403 0.74 11.55 -3.35
CA ALA A 403 2.04 11.02 -3.80
C ALA A 403 2.83 12.05 -4.65
N LEU A 404 3.09 13.24 -4.07
CA LEU A 404 3.65 14.39 -4.77
C LEU A 404 4.97 14.10 -5.52
N PRO A 405 5.93 13.33 -4.96
CA PRO A 405 7.20 13.06 -5.66
C PRO A 405 7.09 12.01 -6.75
N SER A 406 6.09 11.10 -6.68
CA SER A 406 6.00 9.94 -7.59
C SER A 406 4.85 10.01 -8.59
N GLY A 407 3.74 10.63 -8.25
CA GLY A 407 2.55 10.70 -9.10
C GLY A 407 2.56 11.86 -10.10
N VAL A 408 1.54 11.93 -10.96
CA VAL A 408 1.38 12.96 -12.01
C VAL A 408 0.58 14.16 -11.45
N TYR A 409 1.13 14.84 -10.44
CA TYR A 409 0.45 15.95 -9.74
C TYR A 409 0.88 17.36 -10.21
N ASN A 410 1.97 17.48 -10.96
CA ASN A 410 2.41 18.75 -11.51
C ASN A 410 1.58 19.12 -12.76
N THR A 411 0.37 19.64 -12.55
CA THR A 411 -0.54 20.04 -13.64
C THR A 411 -0.01 21.20 -14.50
N GLY A 412 0.97 21.96 -14.00
CA GLY A 412 1.63 23.03 -14.73
C GLY A 412 2.65 22.54 -15.75
N GLY A 413 3.10 21.29 -15.63
CA GLY A 413 4.09 20.67 -16.50
C GLY A 413 5.54 20.93 -16.09
N ALA A 414 6.47 20.33 -16.84
CA ALA A 414 7.90 20.41 -16.56
C ALA A 414 8.65 21.44 -17.43
N GLY A 415 7.92 22.20 -18.24
CA GLY A 415 8.51 23.28 -19.04
C GLY A 415 9.55 22.79 -20.04
N SER A 416 10.56 23.63 -20.30
CA SER A 416 11.65 23.36 -21.24
C SER A 416 12.47 22.10 -20.96
N SER A 417 12.25 21.35 -19.89
CA SER A 417 12.89 20.04 -19.71
C SER A 417 12.43 19.02 -20.75
N TYR A 418 11.26 19.21 -21.37
CA TYR A 418 10.77 18.40 -22.50
C TYR A 418 11.62 18.51 -23.77
N LYS A 419 12.46 19.53 -23.87
CA LYS A 419 13.48 19.67 -24.93
C LYS A 419 14.45 18.48 -24.98
N ILE A 420 14.59 17.74 -23.88
CA ILE A 420 15.30 16.46 -23.83
C ILE A 420 14.73 15.47 -24.85
N PHE A 421 13.40 15.33 -24.92
CA PHE A 421 12.73 14.37 -25.81
C PHE A 421 12.86 14.73 -27.28
N THR A 422 12.70 16.01 -27.58
CA THR A 422 12.94 16.54 -28.94
C THR A 422 14.38 16.30 -29.40
N SER A 423 15.33 16.56 -28.52
CA SER A 423 16.76 16.31 -28.81
C SER A 423 17.08 14.82 -28.93
N ALA A 424 16.55 13.98 -28.03
CA ALA A 424 16.74 12.55 -28.07
C ALA A 424 16.23 11.92 -29.38
N ALA A 425 15.01 12.30 -29.81
CA ALA A 425 14.45 11.84 -31.06
C ALA A 425 15.22 12.32 -32.27
N ALA A 426 15.66 13.59 -32.26
CA ALA A 426 16.47 14.17 -33.35
C ALA A 426 17.84 13.47 -33.48
N ILE A 427 18.52 13.23 -32.37
CA ILE A 427 19.80 12.51 -32.33
C ILE A 427 19.62 11.06 -32.78
N GLN A 428 18.67 10.32 -32.17
CA GLN A 428 18.37 8.93 -32.47
C GLN A 428 18.11 8.71 -33.96
N ASN A 429 17.32 9.59 -34.59
CA ASN A 429 16.96 9.51 -36.00
C ASN A 429 17.97 10.20 -36.93
N ARG A 430 19.11 10.66 -36.39
CA ARG A 430 20.17 11.36 -37.15
C ARG A 430 19.64 12.56 -37.95
N VAL A 431 18.68 13.29 -37.37
CA VAL A 431 18.18 14.56 -37.91
C VAL A 431 19.14 15.70 -37.61
N MET A 432 19.79 15.65 -36.43
CA MET A 432 20.76 16.66 -35.98
C MET A 432 21.70 16.03 -34.93
N GLY A 433 23.01 16.23 -35.11
CA GLY A 433 24.04 15.88 -34.15
C GLY A 433 24.25 16.96 -33.10
N ILE A 434 24.95 16.65 -31.99
CA ILE A 434 25.13 17.59 -30.88
C ILE A 434 25.94 18.82 -31.24
N TYR A 435 26.83 18.76 -32.25
CA TYR A 435 27.63 19.86 -32.74
C TYR A 435 27.18 20.39 -34.09
N ASP A 436 26.07 19.87 -34.65
CA ASP A 436 25.41 20.52 -35.79
C ASP A 436 24.79 21.84 -35.36
N THR A 437 24.72 22.79 -36.28
CA THR A 437 24.23 24.14 -35.99
C THR A 437 22.78 24.35 -36.45
N ILE A 438 22.09 25.17 -35.69
CA ILE A 438 20.73 25.62 -35.98
C ILE A 438 20.67 27.15 -35.86
N GLU A 439 19.96 27.79 -36.80
CA GLU A 439 19.62 29.21 -36.69
C GLU A 439 18.46 29.41 -35.74
N VAL A 440 18.63 30.30 -34.79
CA VAL A 440 17.71 30.54 -33.66
C VAL A 440 17.23 31.99 -33.72
N PRO A 441 16.10 32.29 -34.40
CA PRO A 441 15.53 33.62 -34.44
C PRO A 441 14.90 34.01 -33.10
N ASN A 442 14.80 35.31 -32.79
CA ASN A 442 14.14 35.80 -31.58
C ASN A 442 12.65 35.46 -31.57
N PHE A 443 12.02 35.44 -32.74
CA PHE A 443 10.64 35.05 -32.93
C PHE A 443 10.49 34.11 -34.12
N TYR A 444 9.75 33.04 -33.97
CA TYR A 444 9.53 32.02 -34.97
C TYR A 444 8.05 31.80 -35.23
N VAL A 445 7.69 31.71 -36.50
CA VAL A 445 6.35 31.31 -36.95
C VAL A 445 6.46 29.95 -37.63
N SER A 446 5.80 28.97 -37.09
CA SER A 446 5.79 27.60 -37.60
C SER A 446 5.10 27.51 -38.97
N ASN A 447 5.72 26.81 -39.91
CA ASN A 447 5.11 26.46 -41.21
C ASN A 447 4.35 25.15 -41.15
N VAL A 448 4.44 24.39 -40.04
CA VAL A 448 3.89 23.05 -39.85
C VAL A 448 2.75 23.06 -38.81
N PHE A 449 2.99 23.67 -37.66
CA PHE A 449 2.05 23.67 -36.57
C PHE A 449 1.10 24.84 -36.60
N THR A 450 -0.17 24.59 -36.20
CA THR A 450 -1.25 25.58 -36.15
C THR A 450 -2.00 25.52 -34.82
N GLY A 451 -3.00 26.36 -34.64
CA GLY A 451 -3.87 26.36 -33.46
C GLY A 451 -3.40 27.30 -32.34
N SER A 452 -2.52 28.24 -32.60
CA SER A 452 -2.11 29.24 -31.62
C SER A 452 -3.26 30.17 -31.24
N THR A 453 -3.39 30.47 -29.94
CA THR A 453 -4.28 31.50 -29.40
C THR A 453 -3.61 32.87 -29.30
N ASN A 454 -2.30 32.95 -29.58
CA ASN A 454 -1.55 34.18 -29.51
C ASN A 454 -1.96 35.13 -30.70
N PRO A 455 -2.49 36.33 -30.41
CA PRO A 455 -2.91 37.28 -31.46
C PRO A 455 -1.77 37.75 -32.38
N ARG A 456 -0.50 37.62 -31.95
CA ARG A 456 0.68 37.96 -32.77
C ARG A 456 0.95 36.94 -33.88
N CYS A 457 0.39 35.73 -33.77
CA CYS A 457 0.56 34.70 -34.77
C CYS A 457 -0.31 34.98 -36.01
N PRO A 458 0.21 34.83 -37.23
CA PRO A 458 -0.57 35.07 -38.44
C PRO A 458 -1.70 34.05 -38.61
N ILE A 459 -2.81 34.49 -39.22
CA ILE A 459 -3.91 33.63 -39.64
C ILE A 459 -3.51 32.91 -40.94
N VAL A 460 -3.56 31.59 -40.94
CA VAL A 460 -3.12 30.76 -42.07
C VAL A 460 -4.32 30.10 -42.81
N ALA A 461 -5.46 29.86 -42.17
CA ALA A 461 -6.68 29.33 -42.77
C ALA A 461 -7.90 29.57 -41.89
N GLN A 462 -9.03 30.05 -42.45
CA GLN A 462 -10.38 30.14 -41.80
C GLN A 462 -10.36 30.44 -40.27
N GLY A 463 -9.62 31.46 -39.86
CA GLY A 463 -9.50 31.83 -38.45
C GLY A 463 -8.47 31.06 -37.63
N THR A 464 -7.86 30.02 -38.19
CA THR A 464 -6.80 29.26 -37.55
C THR A 464 -5.46 30.01 -37.70
N ARG A 465 -4.78 30.22 -36.55
CA ARG A 465 -3.44 30.86 -36.53
C ARG A 465 -2.35 29.81 -36.62
N ALA A 466 -1.23 30.17 -37.28
CA ALA A 466 0.01 29.44 -37.18
C ALA A 466 0.44 29.35 -35.71
N TYR A 467 1.17 28.33 -35.34
CA TYR A 467 1.85 28.31 -34.04
C TYR A 467 3.10 29.23 -34.12
N CYS A 468 3.19 30.17 -33.20
CA CYS A 468 4.32 31.07 -33.15
C CYS A 468 4.72 31.41 -31.71
N LEU A 469 6.00 31.66 -31.49
CA LEU A 469 6.57 31.96 -30.19
C LEU A 469 7.88 32.74 -30.28
N GLY A 470 8.27 33.33 -29.14
CA GLY A 470 9.57 33.94 -28.94
C GLY A 470 10.41 33.25 -27.89
N ASN A 471 11.67 33.65 -27.78
CA ASN A 471 12.56 33.24 -26.71
C ASN A 471 12.29 34.04 -25.42
N ALA A 472 12.80 33.56 -24.28
CA ALA A 472 12.76 34.30 -23.01
C ALA A 472 13.66 35.55 -23.03
N THR A 473 14.73 35.51 -23.85
CA THR A 473 15.67 36.60 -24.03
C THR A 473 15.94 36.77 -25.54
N ASP A 474 15.85 37.98 -26.02
CA ASP A 474 16.15 38.31 -27.40
C ASP A 474 17.66 38.40 -27.64
N TYR A 475 18.11 37.97 -28.81
CA TYR A 475 19.48 38.10 -29.27
C TYR A 475 19.69 39.41 -30.01
N GLU A 476 20.83 40.02 -29.78
CA GLU A 476 21.27 41.16 -30.57
C GLU A 476 21.41 40.74 -32.05
N GLY A 477 20.88 41.52 -32.97
CA GLY A 477 20.85 41.17 -34.40
C GLY A 477 19.68 40.24 -34.81
N GLY A 478 18.80 39.84 -33.92
CA GLY A 478 17.53 39.13 -34.22
C GLY A 478 17.64 37.63 -34.45
N THR A 479 18.83 37.09 -34.78
CA THR A 479 19.07 35.66 -35.01
C THR A 479 20.47 35.29 -34.54
N ARG A 480 20.58 34.09 -33.94
CA ARG A 480 21.88 33.54 -33.53
C ARG A 480 22.03 32.10 -34.04
N THR A 481 23.21 31.79 -34.58
CA THR A 481 23.58 30.41 -34.92
C THR A 481 24.23 29.73 -33.71
N MET A 482 23.81 28.56 -33.34
CA MET A 482 24.35 27.79 -32.21
C MET A 482 24.30 26.28 -32.46
N THR A 483 25.17 25.54 -31.79
CA THR A 483 25.08 24.05 -31.81
C THR A 483 23.91 23.56 -31.00
N LEU A 484 23.47 22.28 -31.20
CA LEU A 484 22.43 21.68 -30.39
C LEU A 484 22.82 21.63 -28.89
N GLN A 485 24.12 21.39 -28.59
CA GLN A 485 24.64 21.45 -27.23
C GLN A 485 24.47 22.85 -26.62
N GLN A 486 24.81 23.92 -27.37
CA GLN A 486 24.58 25.28 -26.91
C GLN A 486 23.09 25.63 -26.76
N ALA A 487 22.25 25.09 -27.65
CA ALA A 487 20.81 25.26 -27.55
C ALA A 487 20.23 24.54 -26.30
N LEU A 488 20.75 23.38 -25.95
CA LEU A 488 20.38 22.69 -24.70
C LEU A 488 20.85 23.47 -23.46
N GLN A 489 22.04 24.04 -23.48
CA GLN A 489 22.62 24.86 -22.42
C GLN A 489 21.83 26.14 -22.14
N THR A 490 21.44 26.88 -23.22
CA THR A 490 20.77 28.20 -23.10
C THR A 490 19.26 28.15 -23.25
N SER A 491 18.72 27.03 -23.70
CA SER A 491 17.30 26.71 -23.72
C SER A 491 16.40 27.65 -24.57
N PRO A 492 16.77 28.15 -25.77
CA PRO A 492 15.87 28.97 -26.58
C PRO A 492 14.65 28.14 -27.05
N ASN A 493 13.47 28.77 -27.07
CA ASN A 493 12.23 28.06 -27.46
C ASN A 493 12.17 27.82 -28.96
N THR A 494 12.59 28.85 -29.76
CA THR A 494 12.46 28.82 -31.20
C THR A 494 13.31 27.72 -31.85
N ALA A 495 14.52 27.43 -31.30
CA ALA A 495 15.36 26.33 -31.75
C ALA A 495 14.67 24.99 -31.69
N PHE A 496 13.93 24.74 -30.58
CA PHE A 496 13.32 23.42 -30.34
C PHE A 496 12.02 23.22 -31.12
N VAL A 497 11.26 24.27 -31.38
CA VAL A 497 10.12 24.17 -32.31
C VAL A 497 10.59 23.93 -33.74
N ILE A 498 11.67 24.57 -34.17
CA ILE A 498 12.30 24.28 -35.47
C ILE A 498 12.80 22.83 -35.52
N LEU A 499 13.37 22.32 -34.41
CA LEU A 499 13.83 20.94 -34.32
C LEU A 499 12.64 19.93 -34.29
N GLU A 500 11.50 20.26 -33.64
CA GLU A 500 10.27 19.48 -33.73
C GLU A 500 9.78 19.36 -35.18
N GLU A 501 9.74 20.44 -35.92
CA GLU A 501 9.34 20.41 -37.34
C GLU A 501 10.22 19.50 -38.17
N ARG A 502 11.55 19.56 -37.95
CA ARG A 502 12.50 18.70 -38.66
C ARG A 502 12.42 17.23 -38.27
N THR A 503 12.09 16.93 -37.01
CA THR A 503 12.08 15.59 -36.46
C THR A 503 10.72 14.93 -36.66
N GLY A 504 9.63 15.69 -36.57
CA GLY A 504 8.27 15.23 -36.57
C GLY A 504 7.77 14.80 -35.18
N MET A 505 6.50 15.07 -34.87
CA MET A 505 5.93 14.85 -33.54
C MET A 505 5.79 13.36 -33.18
N GLY A 506 5.58 12.46 -34.13
CA GLY A 506 5.47 11.03 -33.86
C GLY A 506 6.69 10.45 -33.15
N PRO A 507 7.90 10.57 -33.73
CA PRO A 507 9.15 10.14 -33.09
C PRO A 507 9.43 10.82 -31.74
N ILE A 508 9.02 12.07 -31.56
CA ILE A 508 9.29 12.82 -30.32
C ILE A 508 8.39 12.32 -29.17
N VAL A 509 7.10 12.15 -29.43
CA VAL A 509 6.11 11.64 -28.46
C VAL A 509 6.42 10.18 -28.10
N ASP A 510 6.81 9.36 -29.08
CA ASP A 510 7.26 8.00 -28.85
C ASP A 510 8.52 7.94 -27.98
N MET A 511 9.50 8.82 -28.26
CA MET A 511 10.74 8.91 -27.48
C MET A 511 10.48 9.34 -26.03
N ALA A 512 9.49 10.21 -25.78
CA ALA A 512 9.14 10.62 -24.43
C ALA A 512 8.61 9.42 -23.61
N SER A 513 7.72 8.61 -24.20
CA SER A 513 7.23 7.37 -23.57
C SER A 513 8.37 6.36 -23.36
N LYS A 514 9.22 6.16 -24.37
CA LYS A 514 10.34 5.22 -24.32
C LYS A 514 11.36 5.58 -23.24
N LEU A 515 11.75 6.84 -23.14
CA LEU A 515 12.74 7.30 -22.16
C LEU A 515 12.22 7.24 -20.72
N GLY A 516 10.89 7.23 -20.49
CA GLY A 516 10.38 7.00 -19.15
C GLY A 516 9.07 7.68 -18.78
N LEU A 517 8.47 8.55 -19.59
CA LEU A 517 7.16 9.15 -19.32
C LEU A 517 6.01 8.16 -19.62
N ARG A 518 6.06 6.97 -19.05
CA ARG A 518 5.13 5.88 -19.40
C ARG A 518 3.74 6.12 -18.85
N GLU A 519 3.62 6.47 -17.58
CA GLU A 519 2.34 6.81 -16.96
C GLU A 519 1.87 8.20 -17.39
N THR A 520 2.75 9.20 -17.35
CA THR A 520 2.44 10.57 -17.76
C THR A 520 1.79 10.63 -19.15
N MET A 521 2.35 9.92 -20.13
CA MET A 521 1.84 9.96 -21.51
C MET A 521 0.50 9.22 -21.70
N LEU A 522 0.10 8.38 -20.75
CA LEU A 522 -1.20 7.71 -20.73
C LEU A 522 -2.29 8.53 -20.02
N ARG A 523 -1.91 9.53 -19.23
CA ARG A 523 -2.83 10.43 -18.53
C ARG A 523 -3.34 11.53 -19.49
N ASN A 524 -4.42 12.19 -19.09
CA ASN A 524 -4.89 13.40 -19.78
C ASN A 524 -3.96 14.60 -19.50
N LEU A 525 -4.20 15.77 -20.13
CA LEU A 525 -3.30 16.94 -19.96
C LEU A 525 -3.22 17.45 -18.51
N GLY A 526 -4.26 17.21 -17.70
CA GLY A 526 -4.30 17.60 -16.29
C GLY A 526 -3.71 16.54 -15.35
N GLY A 527 -3.21 15.42 -15.85
CA GLY A 527 -2.62 14.33 -15.05
C GLY A 527 -3.62 13.31 -14.52
N GLY A 528 -4.92 13.51 -14.77
CA GLY A 528 -5.97 12.57 -14.39
C GLY A 528 -6.18 11.46 -15.44
N GLU A 529 -7.14 10.58 -15.14
CA GLU A 529 -7.59 9.60 -16.11
C GLU A 529 -8.29 10.27 -17.29
N VAL A 530 -8.23 9.60 -18.44
CA VAL A 530 -8.92 10.06 -19.65
C VAL A 530 -10.44 9.93 -19.44
N LYS A 531 -11.17 11.00 -19.75
CA LYS A 531 -12.64 11.07 -19.69
C LYS A 531 -13.20 11.13 -21.10
N PRO A 532 -13.50 9.99 -21.74
CA PRO A 532 -13.95 9.97 -23.16
C PRO A 532 -15.20 10.80 -23.42
N GLU A 533 -16.06 10.97 -22.41
CA GLU A 533 -17.30 11.76 -22.47
C GLU A 533 -17.08 13.28 -22.41
N SER A 534 -15.89 13.74 -21.99
CA SER A 534 -15.58 15.16 -21.90
C SER A 534 -15.47 15.78 -23.29
N LYS A 535 -16.03 17.00 -23.42
CA LYS A 535 -15.91 17.81 -24.64
C LYS A 535 -14.58 18.58 -24.71
N LEU A 536 -13.80 18.55 -23.64
CA LEU A 536 -12.52 19.25 -23.56
C LEU A 536 -11.41 18.37 -24.11
N PRO A 537 -10.70 18.78 -25.18
CA PRO A 537 -9.64 17.96 -25.79
C PRO A 537 -8.49 17.59 -24.83
N GLY A 538 -8.29 18.40 -23.79
CA GLY A 538 -7.29 18.16 -22.76
C GLY A 538 -7.69 17.11 -21.73
N GLU A 539 -8.97 16.68 -21.67
CA GLU A 539 -9.50 15.68 -20.73
C GLU A 539 -9.83 14.35 -21.39
N ASN A 540 -10.25 14.38 -22.68
CA ASN A 540 -10.79 13.22 -23.37
C ASN A 540 -9.77 12.40 -24.15
N LYS A 541 -8.50 12.75 -24.05
CA LYS A 541 -7.40 12.07 -24.72
C LYS A 541 -6.21 11.88 -23.80
N THR A 542 -5.42 10.85 -24.04
CA THR A 542 -4.09 10.72 -23.46
C THR A 542 -3.17 11.83 -24.00
N GLN A 543 -2.11 12.16 -23.26
CA GLN A 543 -1.11 13.10 -23.74
C GLN A 543 -0.47 12.63 -25.05
N THR A 544 -0.22 11.31 -25.18
CA THR A 544 0.26 10.71 -26.44
C THR A 544 -0.68 11.04 -27.62
N ALA A 545 -1.98 10.86 -27.46
CA ALA A 545 -2.96 11.12 -28.52
C ALA A 545 -3.22 12.61 -28.75
N PHE A 546 -2.99 13.46 -27.73
CA PHE A 546 -3.15 14.91 -27.86
C PHE A 546 -1.99 15.57 -28.61
N PHE A 547 -0.75 15.22 -28.26
CA PHE A 547 0.44 15.82 -28.87
C PHE A 547 0.88 15.12 -30.13
N GLY A 548 0.57 13.84 -30.29
CA GLY A 548 0.97 13.04 -31.46
C GLY A 548 0.29 13.47 -32.76
N PRO A 549 0.84 13.06 -33.91
CA PRO A 549 0.24 13.34 -35.22
C PRO A 549 -1.01 12.50 -35.44
N THR A 550 -1.90 13.00 -36.29
CA THR A 550 -3.08 12.29 -36.81
C THR A 550 -3.12 12.46 -38.33
N ASP A 551 -4.02 11.76 -39.03
CA ASP A 551 -4.23 11.91 -40.47
C ASP A 551 -4.53 13.36 -40.91
N LYS A 552 -4.97 14.20 -39.95
CA LYS A 552 -5.41 15.59 -40.21
C LYS A 552 -4.53 16.64 -39.51
N SER A 553 -3.56 16.26 -38.72
CA SER A 553 -2.74 17.18 -37.93
C SER A 553 -1.31 16.63 -37.76
N PRO A 554 -0.29 17.47 -37.92
CA PRO A 554 1.10 17.09 -37.67
C PRO A 554 1.41 16.87 -36.16
N GLY A 555 0.45 17.11 -35.26
CA GLY A 555 0.60 17.14 -33.82
C GLY A 555 0.64 18.56 -33.24
N GLN A 556 1.01 18.68 -31.97
CA GLN A 556 0.99 19.96 -31.23
C GLN A 556 2.42 20.44 -30.94
N GLY A 557 2.88 21.49 -31.63
CA GLY A 557 4.22 22.07 -31.46
C GLY A 557 4.50 22.73 -30.09
N SER A 558 3.56 22.66 -29.15
CA SER A 558 3.79 23.08 -27.76
C SER A 558 4.41 21.99 -26.89
N PHE A 559 4.60 20.78 -27.40
CA PHE A 559 5.10 19.62 -26.63
C PHE A 559 6.47 19.89 -26.02
N THR A 560 7.42 20.41 -26.78
CA THR A 560 8.80 20.73 -26.32
C THR A 560 8.85 21.77 -25.20
N LEU A 561 7.73 22.47 -24.95
CA LEU A 561 7.58 23.43 -23.85
C LEU A 561 7.00 22.80 -22.57
N GLY A 562 6.69 21.50 -22.57
CA GLY A 562 6.27 20.73 -21.40
C GLY A 562 5.07 21.32 -20.67
N VAL A 563 4.00 21.59 -21.41
CA VAL A 563 2.81 22.34 -20.93
C VAL A 563 1.74 21.46 -20.29
N SER A 564 2.00 20.18 -20.08
CA SER A 564 1.04 19.20 -19.54
C SER A 564 1.55 18.58 -18.24
N ALA A 565 0.62 18.01 -17.47
CA ALA A 565 0.94 17.37 -16.21
C ALA A 565 2.06 16.33 -16.36
N THR A 566 2.99 16.32 -15.41
CA THR A 566 4.23 15.53 -15.50
C THR A 566 4.59 14.94 -14.14
N SER A 567 4.98 13.65 -14.11
CA SER A 567 5.52 12.98 -12.93
C SER A 567 6.98 13.36 -12.69
N ASN A 568 7.31 13.76 -11.46
CA ASN A 568 8.68 14.07 -11.08
C ASN A 568 9.57 12.82 -11.08
N LEU A 569 9.07 11.69 -10.60
CA LEU A 569 9.80 10.42 -10.59
C LEU A 569 10.09 9.91 -12.00
N GLU A 570 9.13 10.01 -12.91
CA GLU A 570 9.36 9.62 -14.30
C GLU A 570 10.42 10.48 -14.97
N MET A 571 10.47 11.79 -14.69
CA MET A 571 11.55 12.67 -15.19
C MET A 571 12.91 12.32 -14.56
N ALA A 572 12.95 11.92 -13.29
CA ALA A 572 14.18 11.40 -12.68
C ALA A 572 14.64 10.10 -13.37
N ASN A 573 13.69 9.24 -13.72
CA ASN A 573 13.96 7.99 -14.44
C ASN A 573 14.39 8.24 -15.91
N VAL A 574 13.90 9.29 -16.56
CA VAL A 574 14.40 9.74 -17.88
C VAL A 574 15.90 10.06 -17.80
N ALA A 575 16.34 10.80 -16.77
CA ALA A 575 17.76 11.07 -16.57
C ALA A 575 18.56 9.79 -16.31
N ALA A 576 18.01 8.84 -15.52
CA ALA A 576 18.62 7.54 -15.29
C ALA A 576 18.72 6.72 -16.57
N THR A 577 17.71 6.72 -17.42
CA THR A 577 17.71 6.04 -18.74
C THR A 577 18.83 6.57 -19.64
N ILE A 578 18.99 7.89 -19.74
CA ILE A 578 20.07 8.51 -20.52
C ILE A 578 21.44 8.09 -19.97
N LEU A 579 21.64 8.18 -18.66
CA LEU A 579 22.89 7.83 -17.98
C LEU A 579 23.19 6.32 -17.97
N SER A 580 22.17 5.50 -18.23
CA SER A 580 22.30 4.04 -18.40
C SER A 580 22.58 3.63 -19.86
N GLY A 581 22.98 4.59 -20.72
CA GLY A 581 23.25 4.32 -22.14
C GLY A 581 21.97 4.02 -22.93
N GLY A 582 20.86 4.67 -22.59
CA GLY A 582 19.56 4.48 -23.27
C GLY A 582 18.81 3.21 -22.85
N VAL A 583 19.20 2.56 -21.78
CA VAL A 583 18.46 1.44 -21.19
C VAL A 583 17.44 2.00 -20.20
N TRP A 584 16.18 1.79 -20.48
CA TRP A 584 15.10 2.06 -19.55
C TRP A 584 14.86 0.83 -18.67
N CYS A 585 14.73 1.04 -17.36
CA CYS A 585 14.22 0.06 -16.42
C CYS A 585 13.06 0.68 -15.63
N PRO A 586 12.10 -0.12 -15.12
CA PRO A 586 11.11 0.40 -14.19
C PRO A 586 11.81 1.01 -12.96
N PRO A 587 11.36 2.19 -12.48
CA PRO A 587 11.92 2.80 -11.27
C PRO A 587 11.44 2.03 -10.04
N THR A 588 12.20 0.98 -9.65
CA THR A 588 11.79 0.09 -8.58
C THR A 588 12.20 0.62 -7.20
N PRO A 589 11.28 0.62 -6.21
CA PRO A 589 11.61 0.88 -4.81
C PRO A 589 11.95 -0.40 -4.03
N ILE A 590 11.89 -1.59 -4.66
CA ILE A 590 11.98 -2.89 -3.98
C ILE A 590 13.36 -3.50 -4.18
N ALA A 591 14.08 -3.77 -3.11
CA ALA A 591 15.29 -4.59 -3.15
C ALA A 591 14.98 -6.09 -3.04
N GLN A 592 14.07 -6.46 -2.12
CA GLN A 592 13.68 -7.84 -1.88
C GLN A 592 12.35 -7.89 -1.12
N VAL A 593 11.52 -8.88 -1.41
CA VAL A 593 10.36 -9.25 -0.60
C VAL A 593 10.58 -10.67 -0.08
N GLN A 594 10.33 -10.89 1.20
CA GLN A 594 10.35 -12.20 1.85
C GLN A 594 8.99 -12.46 2.50
N ASP A 595 8.53 -13.71 2.46
CA ASP A 595 7.36 -14.14 3.21
C ASP A 595 7.67 -14.27 4.71
N ARG A 596 6.67 -14.69 5.49
CA ARG A 596 6.78 -14.88 6.94
C ARG A 596 7.83 -15.90 7.40
N ASP A 597 8.20 -16.81 6.50
CA ASP A 597 9.20 -17.86 6.74
C ASP A 597 10.60 -17.45 6.23
N GLY A 598 10.74 -16.20 5.76
CA GLY A 598 11.99 -15.65 5.22
C GLY A 598 12.30 -16.09 3.79
N LYS A 599 11.35 -16.75 3.10
CA LYS A 599 11.54 -17.20 1.73
C LYS A 599 11.33 -16.05 0.75
N PRO A 600 12.23 -15.85 -0.23
CA PRO A 600 12.08 -14.78 -1.22
C PRO A 600 10.82 -14.96 -2.09
N ILE A 601 10.11 -13.85 -2.30
CA ILE A 601 8.97 -13.75 -3.23
C ILE A 601 9.40 -12.88 -4.40
N PRO A 602 9.37 -13.40 -5.63
CA PRO A 602 9.67 -12.61 -6.82
C PRO A 602 8.54 -11.62 -7.10
N ILE A 603 8.91 -10.37 -7.45
CA ILE A 603 7.98 -9.37 -7.96
C ILE A 603 8.05 -9.39 -9.49
N SER A 604 6.89 -9.42 -10.14
CA SER A 604 6.80 -9.44 -11.61
C SER A 604 7.00 -8.04 -12.18
N GLU A 605 8.25 -7.60 -12.26
CA GLU A 605 8.63 -6.32 -12.88
C GLU A 605 8.79 -6.44 -14.40
N GLN A 606 8.54 -5.35 -15.12
CA GLN A 606 8.88 -5.28 -16.55
C GLN A 606 10.40 -5.36 -16.70
N PRO A 607 10.90 -6.09 -17.71
CA PRO A 607 12.34 -6.16 -17.97
C PRO A 607 12.89 -4.80 -18.42
N CYS A 608 14.17 -4.56 -18.17
CA CYS A 608 14.87 -3.41 -18.72
C CYS A 608 14.93 -3.52 -20.25
N GLU A 609 14.79 -2.38 -20.94
CA GLU A 609 14.72 -2.29 -22.40
C GLU A 609 15.76 -1.31 -22.93
N GLN A 610 16.48 -1.65 -24.01
CA GLN A 610 17.27 -0.68 -24.78
C GLN A 610 16.29 0.16 -25.62
N VAL A 611 15.94 1.35 -25.17
CA VAL A 611 14.94 2.22 -25.80
C VAL A 611 15.54 3.30 -26.71
N MET A 612 16.82 3.55 -26.57
CA MET A 612 17.62 4.45 -27.41
C MET A 612 18.99 3.81 -27.68
N ASP A 613 19.55 3.97 -28.87
CA ASP A 613 20.91 3.50 -29.18
C ASP A 613 21.91 4.03 -28.14
N GLU A 614 22.79 3.15 -27.63
CA GLU A 614 23.74 3.52 -26.56
C GLU A 614 24.61 4.70 -26.96
N ALA A 615 25.12 4.69 -28.20
CA ALA A 615 25.95 5.77 -28.70
C ALA A 615 25.17 7.10 -28.87
N ALA A 616 23.88 7.01 -29.24
CA ALA A 616 22.98 8.15 -29.30
C ALA A 616 22.69 8.72 -27.90
N ALA A 617 22.43 7.86 -26.93
CA ALA A 617 22.19 8.25 -25.52
C ALA A 617 23.43 8.89 -24.90
N ASN A 618 24.63 8.34 -25.15
CA ASN A 618 25.89 8.91 -24.69
C ASN A 618 26.14 10.27 -25.32
N SER A 619 25.83 10.45 -26.61
CA SER A 619 25.94 11.75 -27.30
C SER A 619 24.93 12.76 -26.75
N LEU A 620 23.68 12.31 -26.43
CA LEU A 620 22.71 13.17 -25.75
C LEU A 620 23.21 13.60 -24.36
N ALA A 621 23.81 12.68 -23.59
CA ALA A 621 24.41 13.00 -22.29
C ALA A 621 25.49 14.09 -22.42
N GLN A 622 26.35 14.02 -23.44
CA GLN A 622 27.31 15.08 -23.75
C GLN A 622 26.62 16.38 -24.21
N GLY A 623 25.52 16.31 -24.95
CA GLY A 623 24.69 17.46 -25.31
C GLY A 623 24.13 18.19 -24.09
N LEU A 624 23.78 17.47 -23.02
CA LEU A 624 23.23 17.98 -21.77
C LEU A 624 24.28 18.37 -20.71
N SER A 625 25.59 18.26 -21.02
CA SER A 625 26.66 18.38 -20.03
C SER A 625 27.11 19.82 -19.72
N LYS A 626 26.34 20.84 -20.13
CA LYS A 626 26.78 22.26 -20.02
C LYS A 626 25.84 23.15 -19.22
N ASP A 627 24.75 22.63 -18.68
CA ASP A 627 23.72 23.44 -17.99
C ASP A 627 24.22 24.01 -16.63
N ASP A 628 25.12 23.29 -15.95
CA ASP A 628 25.76 23.68 -14.69
C ASP A 628 26.98 24.60 -14.87
N LEU A 629 27.50 24.76 -16.11
CA LEU A 629 28.67 25.55 -16.40
C LEU A 629 28.33 27.03 -16.76
N PRO A 630 29.27 27.94 -16.71
CA PRO A 630 29.05 29.35 -17.07
C PRO A 630 28.31 29.53 -18.42
N GLY A 631 27.24 30.30 -18.40
CA GLY A 631 26.31 30.46 -19.53
C GLY A 631 25.14 29.44 -19.55
N GLY A 632 25.18 28.40 -18.72
CA GLY A 632 24.07 27.47 -18.54
C GLY A 632 23.00 28.00 -17.60
N THR A 633 21.79 27.46 -17.74
CA THR A 633 20.60 27.95 -17.03
C THR A 633 20.59 27.56 -15.53
N ALA A 634 21.36 26.55 -15.11
CA ALA A 634 21.54 26.13 -13.72
C ALA A 634 22.88 26.54 -13.09
N ALA A 635 23.78 27.25 -13.84
CA ALA A 635 25.12 27.58 -13.40
C ALA A 635 25.19 28.28 -12.04
N ALA A 636 24.27 29.21 -11.75
CA ALA A 636 24.20 29.91 -10.46
C ALA A 636 23.93 28.97 -9.29
N ALA A 637 23.03 28.01 -9.45
CA ALA A 637 22.74 27.02 -8.41
C ALA A 637 23.90 26.04 -8.19
N ALA A 638 24.56 25.62 -9.27
CA ALA A 638 25.76 24.78 -9.20
C ALA A 638 26.90 25.46 -8.45
N ALA A 639 27.17 26.74 -8.80
CA ALA A 639 28.21 27.55 -8.15
C ALA A 639 27.97 27.75 -6.64
N GLN A 640 26.72 27.88 -6.19
CA GLN A 640 26.40 28.04 -4.77
C GLN A 640 26.89 26.88 -3.87
N VAL A 641 26.96 25.67 -4.41
CA VAL A 641 27.43 24.48 -3.68
C VAL A 641 28.86 24.06 -4.06
N GLY A 642 29.53 24.84 -4.93
CA GLY A 642 30.84 24.50 -5.44
C GLY A 642 30.86 23.20 -6.26
N TRP A 643 29.82 22.98 -7.07
CA TRP A 643 29.66 21.75 -7.87
C TRP A 643 30.80 21.58 -8.89
N ASN A 644 31.42 20.42 -8.91
CA ASN A 644 32.57 20.12 -9.75
C ASN A 644 32.55 18.74 -10.41
N ARG A 645 31.39 18.05 -10.39
CA ARG A 645 31.22 16.71 -10.96
C ARG A 645 30.64 16.79 -12.38
N PRO A 646 31.14 15.99 -13.35
CA PRO A 646 30.50 15.85 -14.65
C PRO A 646 29.05 15.37 -14.49
N MET A 647 28.11 16.06 -15.13
CA MET A 647 26.70 15.76 -15.04
C MET A 647 25.94 16.09 -16.32
N ILE A 648 24.75 15.54 -16.45
CA ILE A 648 23.71 16.02 -17.36
C ILE A 648 22.79 16.99 -16.61
N GLY A 649 22.34 18.05 -17.29
CA GLY A 649 21.41 19.01 -16.70
C GLY A 649 20.46 19.62 -17.71
N LYS A 650 19.19 19.86 -17.28
CA LYS A 650 18.24 20.65 -18.05
C LYS A 650 17.21 21.31 -17.13
N THR A 651 17.13 22.63 -17.22
CA THR A 651 16.08 23.40 -16.56
C THR A 651 14.79 23.41 -17.38
N GLY A 652 13.67 23.55 -16.67
CA GLY A 652 12.34 23.79 -17.23
C GLY A 652 11.63 24.93 -16.52
N THR A 653 10.89 25.73 -17.26
CA THR A 653 10.02 26.79 -16.74
C THR A 653 8.80 26.86 -17.64
N THR A 654 7.61 26.82 -17.07
CA THR A 654 6.37 26.91 -17.84
C THR A 654 5.95 28.36 -18.05
N GLN A 655 5.00 28.59 -18.97
CA GLN A 655 4.45 29.92 -19.20
C GLN A 655 3.91 30.51 -17.88
N SER A 656 4.05 31.82 -17.73
CA SER A 656 3.67 32.56 -16.53
C SER A 656 4.37 32.11 -15.24
N ASN A 657 5.44 31.32 -15.31
CA ASN A 657 6.18 30.81 -14.15
C ASN A 657 5.29 30.03 -13.14
N GLY A 658 4.26 29.34 -13.65
CA GLY A 658 3.29 28.57 -12.84
C GLY A 658 3.86 27.26 -12.31
N SER A 659 4.93 26.74 -12.95
CA SER A 659 5.70 25.57 -12.53
C SER A 659 7.13 25.72 -13.04
N ALA A 660 8.09 25.10 -12.34
CA ALA A 660 9.47 25.03 -12.76
C ALA A 660 10.10 23.68 -12.38
N ALA A 661 11.09 23.23 -13.16
CA ALA A 661 11.74 21.96 -13.02
C ALA A 661 13.25 22.04 -13.24
N PHE A 662 13.98 21.12 -12.65
CA PHE A 662 15.38 20.82 -12.97
C PHE A 662 15.56 19.30 -13.02
N ILE A 663 16.09 18.83 -14.13
CA ILE A 663 16.45 17.43 -14.35
C ILE A 663 17.96 17.36 -14.37
N GLY A 664 18.56 16.59 -13.51
CA GLY A 664 20.02 16.48 -13.40
C GLY A 664 20.46 15.06 -13.06
N GLY A 665 21.72 14.75 -13.37
CA GLY A 665 22.28 13.47 -12.99
C GLY A 665 23.76 13.33 -13.29
N THR A 666 24.41 12.58 -12.42
CA THR A 666 25.76 12.02 -12.60
C THR A 666 25.63 10.55 -12.98
N PRO A 667 26.70 9.87 -13.42
CA PRO A 667 26.66 8.41 -13.63
C PRO A 667 26.27 7.60 -12.39
N GLN A 668 26.33 8.20 -11.18
CA GLN A 668 26.02 7.54 -9.91
C GLN A 668 24.61 7.81 -9.41
N LEU A 669 24.03 8.97 -9.75
CA LEU A 669 22.74 9.40 -9.21
C LEU A 669 22.05 10.36 -10.17
N ALA A 670 20.85 10.00 -10.60
CA ALA A 670 19.96 10.81 -11.41
C ALA A 670 18.80 11.36 -10.55
N GLY A 671 18.20 12.47 -10.97
CA GLY A 671 17.08 13.02 -10.26
C GLY A 671 16.35 14.14 -10.97
N ALA A 672 15.15 14.42 -10.49
CA ALA A 672 14.34 15.54 -10.90
C ALA A 672 13.82 16.30 -9.68
N ALA A 673 13.88 17.63 -9.76
CA ALA A 673 13.26 18.53 -8.79
C ALA A 673 12.22 19.39 -9.49
N MET A 674 11.01 19.48 -8.91
CA MET A 674 9.93 20.34 -9.44
C MET A 674 9.29 21.16 -8.35
N ILE A 675 8.91 22.39 -8.70
CA ILE A 675 8.06 23.25 -7.87
C ILE A 675 6.79 23.59 -8.63
N PHE A 676 5.63 23.37 -8.00
CA PHE A 676 4.32 23.51 -8.62
C PHE A 676 3.19 23.71 -7.61
N ARG A 677 1.96 23.98 -8.09
CA ARG A 677 0.74 24.01 -7.29
C ARG A 677 0.00 22.67 -7.36
N PRO A 678 0.01 21.85 -6.29
CA PRO A 678 -0.64 20.53 -6.32
C PRO A 678 -2.18 20.61 -6.38
N GLU A 679 -2.78 21.69 -5.89
CA GLU A 679 -4.23 21.93 -5.94
C GLU A 679 -4.65 22.70 -7.22
N GLY A 680 -3.72 22.88 -8.16
CA GLY A 680 -3.93 23.70 -9.36
C GLY A 680 -3.94 25.19 -9.06
N GLY A 681 -4.24 25.97 -10.08
CA GLY A 681 -4.30 27.44 -10.03
C GLY A 681 -3.66 28.08 -11.24
N THR A 682 -4.04 29.34 -11.51
CA THR A 682 -3.50 30.14 -12.60
C THR A 682 -2.47 31.16 -12.11
N GLY A 683 -1.63 31.67 -13.02
CA GLY A 683 -0.58 32.66 -12.73
C GLY A 683 0.73 32.09 -12.21
N GLY A 684 1.70 32.95 -11.97
CA GLY A 684 3.04 32.59 -11.50
C GLY A 684 3.07 32.14 -10.04
N LEU A 685 4.02 31.27 -9.71
CA LEU A 685 4.22 30.82 -8.33
C LEU A 685 4.53 31.95 -7.35
N CYS A 686 5.09 33.06 -7.86
CA CYS A 686 5.47 34.24 -7.09
C CYS A 686 4.43 35.39 -7.20
N ASP A 687 3.31 35.20 -7.89
CA ASP A 687 2.26 36.20 -7.95
C ASP A 687 1.62 36.34 -6.56
N GLY A 688 1.43 37.61 -6.12
CA GLY A 688 0.92 37.91 -4.78
C GLY A 688 1.98 38.06 -3.69
N GLY A 689 3.26 38.09 -4.08
CA GLY A 689 4.41 38.28 -3.17
C GLY A 689 5.23 37.03 -2.91
N PRO A 690 6.41 37.18 -2.32
CA PRO A 690 7.35 36.07 -2.13
C PRO A 690 6.87 35.01 -1.13
N GLY A 691 6.01 35.36 -0.17
CA GLY A 691 5.56 34.44 0.86
C GLY A 691 6.74 33.71 1.53
N ASN A 692 6.59 32.38 1.72
CA ASN A 692 7.65 31.50 2.24
C ASN A 692 8.41 30.77 1.13
N VAL A 693 8.26 31.16 -0.13
CA VAL A 693 9.05 30.62 -1.24
C VAL A 693 10.32 31.44 -1.35
N TYR A 694 11.43 30.90 -0.91
CA TYR A 694 12.73 31.59 -0.75
C TYR A 694 13.12 32.41 -1.97
N THR A 695 13.08 31.82 -3.17
CA THR A 695 13.55 32.49 -4.40
C THR A 695 12.54 33.46 -5.02
N CYS A 696 11.35 33.62 -4.46
CA CYS A 696 10.41 34.66 -4.94
C CYS A 696 10.87 36.09 -4.61
N GLY A 697 11.70 36.26 -3.59
CA GLY A 697 12.35 37.55 -3.29
C GLY A 697 13.38 37.98 -4.37
N GLU A 698 13.81 37.06 -5.22
CA GLU A 698 14.73 37.27 -6.34
C GLU A 698 13.99 37.41 -7.68
N GLY A 699 12.70 37.70 -7.69
CA GLY A 699 11.84 37.78 -8.88
C GLY A 699 11.14 36.46 -9.21
N ASN A 700 10.73 36.30 -10.47
CA ASN A 700 9.96 35.14 -10.93
C ASN A 700 10.66 33.78 -10.69
N MET A 701 9.85 32.74 -10.58
CA MET A 701 10.34 31.36 -10.45
C MET A 701 10.86 30.82 -11.79
N PHE A 702 12.08 30.27 -11.77
CA PHE A 702 12.72 29.62 -12.90
C PHE A 702 13.33 28.27 -12.48
N GLY A 703 13.50 27.34 -13.44
CA GLY A 703 14.12 26.05 -13.19
C GLY A 703 15.52 26.10 -12.60
N GLY A 704 16.31 27.12 -12.97
CA GLY A 704 17.65 27.38 -12.42
C GLY A 704 17.67 27.96 -10.99
N LYS A 705 16.52 28.24 -10.38
CA LYS A 705 16.38 28.72 -9.01
C LYS A 705 16.01 27.57 -8.06
N THR A 706 14.80 27.61 -7.50
CA THR A 706 14.36 26.62 -6.48
C THR A 706 14.56 25.17 -6.91
N PRO A 707 14.14 24.70 -8.11
CA PRO A 707 14.37 23.30 -8.49
C PRO A 707 15.85 22.92 -8.56
N ALA A 708 16.67 23.73 -9.25
CA ALA A 708 18.11 23.47 -9.34
C ALA A 708 18.78 23.50 -7.96
N ARG A 709 18.48 24.51 -7.12
CA ARG A 709 18.99 24.60 -5.75
C ARG A 709 18.57 23.42 -4.89
N THR A 710 17.33 22.91 -5.05
CA THR A 710 16.86 21.71 -4.37
C THR A 710 17.68 20.49 -4.78
N TRP A 711 17.90 20.30 -6.08
CA TRP A 711 18.69 19.19 -6.60
C TRP A 711 20.16 19.28 -6.15
N PHE A 712 20.84 20.40 -6.44
CA PHE A 712 22.25 20.58 -6.08
C PHE A 712 22.48 20.56 -4.57
N GLY A 713 21.59 21.16 -3.79
CA GLY A 713 21.67 21.20 -2.33
C GLY A 713 21.58 19.80 -1.67
N ALA A 714 20.82 18.87 -2.26
CA ALA A 714 20.75 17.50 -1.83
C ALA A 714 21.93 16.67 -2.36
N VAL A 715 22.13 16.66 -3.69
CA VAL A 715 23.06 15.74 -4.34
C VAL A 715 24.51 16.04 -3.98
N SER A 716 24.89 17.31 -3.76
CA SER A 716 26.24 17.68 -3.29
C SER A 716 26.57 17.10 -1.89
N LYS A 717 25.56 16.89 -1.05
CA LYS A 717 25.74 16.27 0.26
C LYS A 717 25.68 14.75 0.23
N ILE A 718 24.85 14.19 -0.67
CA ILE A 718 24.71 12.75 -0.89
C ILE A 718 25.99 12.20 -1.51
N LEU A 719 26.46 12.81 -2.59
CA LEU A 719 27.75 12.50 -3.22
C LEU A 719 28.84 13.36 -2.57
N GLY A 720 29.36 12.87 -1.45
CA GLY A 720 30.37 13.57 -0.65
C GLY A 720 31.74 13.65 -1.32
N PRO A 721 32.69 14.34 -0.70
CA PRO A 721 34.04 14.56 -1.28
C PRO A 721 34.85 13.26 -1.46
N ASN A 722 34.48 12.19 -0.74
CA ASN A 722 35.12 10.88 -0.82
C ASN A 722 34.54 9.97 -1.91
N ASP A 723 33.39 10.33 -2.48
CA ASP A 723 32.78 9.55 -3.55
C ASP A 723 33.51 9.81 -4.87
N PRO A 724 33.76 8.77 -5.68
CA PRO A 724 34.53 8.93 -6.93
C PRO A 724 33.82 9.89 -7.89
N ILE A 725 34.59 10.73 -8.55
CA ILE A 725 34.10 11.59 -9.64
C ILE A 725 34.18 10.79 -10.94
N LEU A 726 33.01 10.32 -11.42
CA LEU A 726 32.93 9.55 -12.65
C LEU A 726 32.71 10.47 -13.86
N PRO A 727 33.38 10.25 -14.97
CA PRO A 727 33.14 11.00 -16.21
C PRO A 727 31.83 10.58 -16.86
N LEU A 728 31.18 11.48 -17.58
CA LEU A 728 30.12 11.10 -18.52
C LEU A 728 30.73 10.27 -19.68
N PRO A 729 29.97 9.32 -20.23
CA PRO A 729 30.42 8.56 -21.38
C PRO A 729 30.70 9.48 -22.56
N PRO A 730 31.72 9.18 -23.40
CA PRO A 730 32.04 10.01 -24.55
C PRO A 730 30.93 9.96 -25.61
N SER A 731 30.80 11.05 -26.37
CA SER A 731 29.94 11.08 -27.56
C SER A 731 30.50 10.19 -28.68
N ASP A 732 29.61 9.74 -29.55
CA ASP A 732 29.99 8.97 -30.74
C ASP A 732 30.03 9.92 -31.97
N PRO A 733 31.08 9.88 -32.80
CA PRO A 733 31.18 10.74 -33.97
C PRO A 733 29.99 10.69 -34.93
N ARG A 734 29.26 9.57 -34.98
CA ARG A 734 28.04 9.40 -35.80
C ARG A 734 26.91 10.31 -35.37
N TYR A 735 26.90 10.75 -34.11
CA TYR A 735 25.87 11.58 -33.48
C TYR A 735 26.39 12.96 -33.08
N GLU A 736 27.69 13.23 -33.32
CA GLU A 736 28.30 14.56 -33.11
C GLU A 736 27.96 15.50 -34.26
N ARG A 737 28.13 15.02 -35.50
CA ARG A 737 27.81 15.76 -36.72
C ARG A 737 27.15 14.81 -37.72
N VAL A 738 25.94 15.16 -38.10
CA VAL A 738 25.11 14.37 -39.04
C VAL A 738 25.09 15.04 -40.41
N ARG A 739 25.35 16.33 -40.43
CA ARG A 739 25.36 17.17 -41.67
C ARG A 739 26.65 17.93 -41.81
#